data_545e90899b79c2307248660a888b85d8
#
_entry.id   545e90899b79c2307248660a888b85d8
#
_cell.length_a   1.000
_cell.length_b   1.000
_cell.length_c   1.000
_cell.angle_alpha   90.00
_cell.angle_beta   90.00
_cell.angle_gamma   90.00
#
_symmetry.space_group_name_H-M   'P 1'
#
loop_
_entity.id
_entity.type
_entity.pdbx_description
1 polymer ?
#
loop_
_entity_poly.entity_id
_entity_poly.type
_entity_poly.pdbx_seq_one_letter_code
_entity_poly.pdbx_strand_id
1 'polypeptide(L)'
;MVEAAPRSAGNRTRESLAPRETVPVGAMAPLAAVRDSVVRAHQATIAAASAVARATLRDGLNPAPRQLGEKTWPETVDTFSTTRAAELAAVRCFRPLARSAKRELSSEDIDVLTRGGIEQVFGPTHRQTATDHATGRTIAANSMLTVASHGQVESIEGLESSPRGADFGGLTVRYNGDPVAAARSAAEVFGVFVGLHLCMSDCVAESQAHGTAPNPPSSQRLSLRVVEIDLVPIPHLRARVSIDGLEPSRDNGFDVTVDFIPRNGVPLGPGTNGHLQDWTGRVATTGRQALLSEFHMAHLARGDQGIAFGPEFSRYTGNRATRLPTGGLLLVDRVTEFSGTRGNWDAGADYRTEYDVPADAWYLEDTANGSVPHFVYMETSLQAALLMGYYLGPTLGSTETLRLRNLGGTATVSRRLDLRGKTVDQSSTLVSTTLMPGSSLQSFDYSLRVDGDEFYSGTTMFGYFSDSALDNQTGLDAGRHRPNWLETLESAPQIRTIDVAARRDRREPLCCTGALALVDHVDVVDGGGQYGKGYLHMTRDIEADEWFFDCHFYLDPVIPGSLGVESVIQCIQEWMVDVGMHRQWRDPQFHIPENVPFNWKYRGQFVPDDGHCELEVHVKDIRTQADSVVVVADASLWKPGLRIYELIDISVELREGI
;
A
#
# COMPACT_ATOMS: atom_id res chain seq x y z
N MET A 1 33.00 39.48 -58.91
CA MET A 1 32.28 40.71 -59.31
C MET A 1 30.92 40.61 -58.66
N VAL A 2 30.70 41.24 -57.51
CA VAL A 2 30.09 42.55 -57.40
C VAL A 2 28.59 42.42 -57.65
N GLU A 3 27.70 42.67 -56.80
CA GLU A 3 27.52 43.91 -55.99
C GLU A 3 26.40 43.71 -54.94
N ALA A 4 26.49 44.52 -53.91
CA ALA A 4 25.63 44.49 -52.75
C ALA A 4 24.51 45.55 -52.80
N ALA A 5 23.42 45.23 -52.06
CA ALA A 5 22.48 46.09 -51.35
C ALA A 5 21.45 46.90 -52.14
N PRO A 6 20.35 47.44 -51.50
CA PRO A 6 20.21 47.80 -50.10
C PRO A 6 18.87 47.38 -49.42
N ARG A 7 18.89 47.48 -48.11
CA ARG A 7 17.74 47.32 -47.19
C ARG A 7 16.73 48.43 -47.32
N SER A 8 15.41 48.07 -47.37
CA SER A 8 14.33 49.01 -47.10
C SER A 8 13.68 48.70 -45.73
N ALA A 9 13.56 49.73 -44.92
CA ALA A 9 12.91 49.71 -43.63
C ALA A 9 11.40 49.58 -43.78
N GLY A 10 10.84 48.50 -43.25
CA GLY A 10 9.38 48.31 -43.12
C GLY A 10 8.92 48.68 -41.69
N ASN A 11 8.07 49.66 -41.64
CA ASN A 11 7.36 50.16 -40.50
C ASN A 11 6.50 49.09 -39.84
N ARG A 12 6.79 48.66 -38.60
CA ARG A 12 5.88 47.85 -37.80
C ARG A 12 4.93 48.74 -37.03
N THR A 13 3.71 48.79 -37.46
CA THR A 13 2.56 49.33 -36.74
C THR A 13 2.42 48.61 -35.39
N ARG A 14 2.31 49.37 -34.32
CA ARG A 14 1.94 48.91 -32.97
C ARG A 14 0.49 48.42 -33.01
N GLU A 15 0.28 47.10 -32.87
CA GLU A 15 -1.04 46.59 -32.46
C GLU A 15 -1.26 46.90 -30.98
N SER A 16 -2.40 47.57 -30.71
CA SER A 16 -2.86 47.86 -29.37
C SER A 16 -3.30 46.57 -28.67
N LEU A 17 -2.70 46.26 -27.55
CA LEU A 17 -3.15 45.22 -26.63
C LEU A 17 -4.54 45.62 -26.09
N ALA A 18 -5.55 44.80 -26.35
CA ALA A 18 -6.86 44.86 -25.73
C ALA A 18 -6.74 44.74 -24.19
N PRO A 19 -7.66 45.38 -23.44
CA PRO A 19 -7.61 45.31 -21.97
C PRO A 19 -7.84 43.90 -21.49
N ARG A 20 -6.98 43.44 -20.57
CA ARG A 20 -7.16 42.16 -19.83
C ARG A 20 -8.49 42.23 -19.09
N GLU A 21 -9.36 41.26 -19.35
CA GLU A 21 -10.57 41.04 -18.56
C GLU A 21 -10.20 40.89 -17.09
N THR A 22 -10.76 41.70 -16.25
CA THR A 22 -10.66 41.57 -14.79
C THR A 22 -11.50 40.38 -14.34
N VAL A 23 -10.85 39.38 -13.77
CA VAL A 23 -11.50 38.22 -13.14
C VAL A 23 -12.49 38.74 -12.07
N PRO A 24 -13.75 38.27 -12.05
CA PRO A 24 -14.75 38.71 -11.07
C PRO A 24 -14.29 38.42 -9.63
N VAL A 25 -14.45 39.41 -8.76
CA VAL A 25 -14.06 39.36 -7.33
C VAL A 25 -14.68 38.19 -6.57
N GLY A 26 -15.75 37.56 -7.08
CA GLY A 26 -16.40 36.40 -6.50
C GLY A 26 -15.60 35.08 -6.62
N ALA A 27 -14.65 34.95 -7.54
CA ALA A 27 -13.84 33.73 -7.71
C ALA A 27 -12.67 33.62 -6.73
N MET A 28 -12.33 34.68 -6.01
CA MET A 28 -11.24 34.72 -5.03
C MET A 28 -11.66 34.32 -3.60
N ALA A 29 -12.96 34.26 -3.32
CA ALA A 29 -13.48 33.95 -1.99
C ALA A 29 -13.15 32.53 -1.50
N PRO A 30 -13.18 31.47 -2.33
CA PRO A 30 -12.78 30.12 -1.91
C PRO A 30 -11.29 30.01 -1.59
N LEU A 31 -10.43 30.65 -2.37
CA LEU A 31 -8.98 30.65 -2.14
C LEU A 31 -8.58 31.42 -0.87
N ALA A 32 -9.26 32.51 -0.56
CA ALA A 32 -9.08 33.26 0.67
C ALA A 32 -9.51 32.42 1.89
N ALA A 33 -10.62 31.68 1.80
CA ALA A 33 -11.10 30.81 2.88
C ALA A 33 -10.16 29.62 3.13
N VAL A 34 -9.58 29.05 2.08
CA VAL A 34 -8.57 27.99 2.18
C VAL A 34 -7.29 28.54 2.81
N ARG A 35 -6.80 29.70 2.35
CA ARG A 35 -5.64 30.36 2.93
C ARG A 35 -5.84 30.69 4.41
N ASP A 36 -7.00 31.22 4.79
CA ASP A 36 -7.34 31.53 6.18
C ASP A 36 -7.50 30.29 7.05
N SER A 37 -7.95 29.17 6.49
CA SER A 37 -8.00 27.88 7.17
C SER A 37 -6.60 27.32 7.42
N VAL A 38 -5.71 27.40 6.43
CA VAL A 38 -4.30 27.00 6.55
C VAL A 38 -3.57 27.88 7.58
N VAL A 39 -3.78 29.18 7.57
CA VAL A 39 -3.18 30.10 8.54
C VAL A 39 -3.69 29.83 9.96
N ARG A 40 -4.97 29.55 10.16
CA ARG A 40 -5.53 29.19 11.47
C ARG A 40 -5.01 27.83 11.96
N ALA A 41 -4.89 26.84 11.09
CA ALA A 41 -4.27 25.55 11.43
C ALA A 41 -2.81 25.73 11.83
N HIS A 42 -2.08 26.57 11.10
CA HIS A 42 -0.68 26.89 11.40
C HIS A 42 -0.52 27.62 12.74
N GLN A 43 -1.37 28.60 13.04
CA GLN A 43 -1.37 29.32 14.32
C GLN A 43 -1.74 28.41 15.50
N ALA A 44 -2.67 27.48 15.32
CA ALA A 44 -3.02 26.48 16.35
C ALA A 44 -1.85 25.53 16.63
N THR A 45 -1.12 25.13 15.59
CA THR A 45 0.08 24.27 15.71
C THR A 45 1.22 25.00 16.43
N ILE A 46 1.45 26.28 16.12
CA ILE A 46 2.45 27.10 16.81
C ILE A 46 2.08 27.32 18.28
N ALA A 47 0.81 27.53 18.58
CA ALA A 47 0.33 27.70 19.96
C ALA A 47 0.51 26.39 20.77
N ALA A 48 0.23 25.24 20.18
CA ALA A 48 0.46 23.92 20.77
C ALA A 48 1.95 23.67 21.02
N ALA A 49 2.82 23.91 20.04
CA ALA A 49 4.27 23.77 20.19
C ALA A 49 4.84 24.69 21.27
N SER A 50 4.33 25.92 21.39
CA SER A 50 4.73 26.88 22.44
C SER A 50 4.22 26.48 23.84
N ALA A 51 3.09 25.77 23.94
CA ALA A 51 2.58 25.22 25.19
C ALA A 51 3.43 24.03 25.65
N VAL A 52 3.84 23.16 24.72
CA VAL A 52 4.73 22.02 24.96
C VAL A 52 6.11 22.49 25.44
N ALA A 53 6.72 23.47 24.77
CA ALA A 53 8.01 24.04 25.17
C ALA A 53 7.96 24.63 26.59
N ARG A 54 6.82 25.17 27.03
CA ARG A 54 6.61 25.66 28.38
C ARG A 54 6.37 24.56 29.43
N ALA A 55 5.78 23.44 29.02
CA ALA A 55 5.56 22.27 29.88
C ALA A 55 6.86 21.50 30.13
N THR A 56 7.67 21.27 29.07
CA THR A 56 8.97 20.57 29.19
C THR A 56 10.00 21.32 30.04
N LEU A 57 9.87 22.64 30.18
CA LEU A 57 10.71 23.42 31.08
C LEU A 57 10.28 23.33 32.55
N ARG A 58 9.08 22.79 32.84
CA ARG A 58 8.54 22.65 34.20
C ARG A 58 8.76 21.29 34.85
N ASP A 59 8.79 20.20 34.06
CA ASP A 59 8.84 18.84 34.60
C ASP A 59 10.02 18.04 34.02
N GLY A 60 11.15 18.13 34.73
CA GLY A 60 12.33 17.32 34.42
C GLY A 60 12.17 15.87 34.94
N LEU A 61 11.38 15.04 34.29
CA LEU A 61 11.33 13.60 34.54
C LEU A 61 11.30 12.82 33.21
N ASN A 62 12.36 12.05 33.04
CA ASN A 62 12.61 11.16 31.93
C ASN A 62 11.99 9.77 32.23
N PRO A 63 10.98 9.27 31.52
CA PRO A 63 10.59 7.86 31.64
C PRO A 63 11.47 6.99 30.75
N ALA A 64 11.98 5.90 31.34
CA ALA A 64 12.77 4.90 30.67
C ALA A 64 11.97 4.20 29.52
N PRO A 65 12.62 3.83 28.40
CA PRO A 65 11.93 3.15 27.31
C PRO A 65 11.49 1.74 27.73
N ARG A 66 10.22 1.44 27.55
CA ARG A 66 9.71 0.06 27.65
C ARG A 66 10.20 -0.73 26.43
N GLN A 67 10.96 -1.79 26.67
CA GLN A 67 11.29 -2.78 25.68
C GLN A 67 10.00 -3.54 25.28
N LEU A 68 9.57 -3.35 24.03
CA LEU A 68 8.58 -4.22 23.39
C LEU A 68 9.30 -5.52 23.03
N GLY A 69 8.84 -6.64 23.59
CA GLY A 69 9.39 -7.96 23.28
C GLY A 69 9.23 -8.32 21.81
N GLU A 70 10.22 -9.02 21.28
CA GLU A 70 10.14 -9.63 19.94
C GLU A 70 8.94 -10.59 19.89
N LYS A 71 7.95 -10.28 19.04
CA LYS A 71 6.87 -11.22 18.72
C LYS A 71 7.44 -12.30 17.81
N THR A 72 7.64 -13.48 18.35
CA THR A 72 7.85 -14.69 17.54
C THR A 72 6.52 -15.19 17.00
N TRP A 73 6.44 -15.40 15.69
CA TRP A 73 5.26 -15.96 15.03
C TRP A 73 5.00 -17.40 15.53
N PRO A 74 3.75 -17.81 15.77
CA PRO A 74 3.45 -19.17 16.17
C PRO A 74 3.78 -20.19 15.06
N GLU A 75 4.54 -21.20 15.41
CA GLU A 75 5.01 -22.25 14.48
C GLU A 75 3.95 -23.29 14.06
N THR A 76 2.75 -23.26 14.63
CA THR A 76 1.72 -24.30 14.38
C THR A 76 0.38 -23.69 14.05
N VAL A 77 -0.07 -23.94 12.82
CA VAL A 77 -1.41 -23.60 12.33
C VAL A 77 -2.28 -24.86 12.47
N ASP A 78 -2.99 -24.99 13.60
CA ASP A 78 -4.09 -25.92 13.71
C ASP A 78 -5.43 -25.17 13.48
N THR A 79 -6.20 -25.62 12.51
CA THR A 79 -7.61 -25.28 12.21
C THR A 79 -8.04 -23.86 12.56
N PHE A 80 -7.69 -22.87 11.73
CA PHE A 80 -8.22 -21.53 11.84
C PHE A 80 -9.62 -21.44 11.24
N SER A 81 -10.45 -20.56 11.84
CA SER A 81 -11.68 -20.10 11.22
C SER A 81 -11.39 -19.45 9.87
N THR A 82 -12.38 -19.37 8.97
CA THR A 82 -12.23 -18.71 7.66
C THR A 82 -11.78 -17.25 7.81
N THR A 83 -12.25 -16.54 8.84
CA THR A 83 -11.84 -15.18 9.17
C THR A 83 -10.35 -15.08 9.48
N ARG A 84 -9.83 -15.98 10.33
CA ARG A 84 -8.39 -15.97 10.66
C ARG A 84 -7.50 -16.29 9.46
N ALA A 85 -7.96 -17.14 8.55
CA ALA A 85 -7.24 -17.43 7.32
C ALA A 85 -7.17 -16.21 6.38
N ALA A 86 -8.24 -15.42 6.28
CA ALA A 86 -8.25 -14.17 5.49
C ALA A 86 -7.36 -13.08 6.11
N GLU A 87 -7.40 -12.92 7.43
CA GLU A 87 -6.51 -12.03 8.16
C GLU A 87 -5.04 -12.38 7.94
N LEU A 88 -4.69 -13.67 8.02
CA LEU A 88 -3.33 -14.15 7.71
C LEU A 88 -2.95 -13.91 6.25
N ALA A 89 -3.91 -14.00 5.31
CA ALA A 89 -3.66 -13.70 3.92
C ALA A 89 -3.34 -12.21 3.71
N ALA A 90 -4.01 -11.32 4.43
CA ALA A 90 -3.71 -9.88 4.38
C ALA A 90 -2.32 -9.55 4.97
N VAL A 91 -1.94 -10.21 6.06
CA VAL A 91 -0.64 -10.00 6.73
C VAL A 91 0.53 -10.59 5.95
N ARG A 92 0.38 -11.83 5.46
CA ARG A 92 1.44 -12.61 4.79
C ARG A 92 1.29 -12.61 3.28
N CYS A 93 0.91 -11.50 2.70
CA CYS A 93 0.79 -11.36 1.26
C CYS A 93 2.18 -11.21 0.62
N PHE A 94 2.52 -12.13 -0.28
CA PHE A 94 3.63 -11.96 -1.22
C PHE A 94 3.07 -11.93 -2.64
N ARG A 95 3.42 -10.89 -3.39
CA ARG A 95 3.05 -10.76 -4.79
C ARG A 95 4.24 -11.15 -5.66
N PRO A 96 4.12 -12.16 -6.56
CA PRO A 96 5.18 -12.45 -7.50
C PRO A 96 5.57 -11.22 -8.30
N LEU A 97 6.88 -10.94 -8.36
CA LEU A 97 7.43 -9.78 -9.06
C LEU A 97 7.35 -9.94 -10.58
N ALA A 98 7.23 -11.17 -11.04
CA ALA A 98 6.98 -11.52 -12.44
C ALA A 98 5.97 -12.66 -12.50
N ARG A 99 5.23 -12.75 -13.59
CA ARG A 99 4.21 -13.79 -13.81
C ARG A 99 4.52 -14.57 -15.08
N SER A 100 4.41 -15.88 -15.00
CA SER A 100 4.53 -16.80 -16.12
C SER A 100 3.31 -17.71 -16.21
N ALA A 101 2.92 -18.06 -17.42
CA ALA A 101 1.92 -19.08 -17.68
C ALA A 101 2.48 -20.51 -17.60
N LYS A 102 3.80 -20.67 -17.50
CA LYS A 102 4.47 -21.99 -17.37
C LYS A 102 4.05 -22.64 -16.05
N ARG A 103 3.62 -23.90 -16.15
CA ARG A 103 3.30 -24.76 -14.99
C ARG A 103 4.14 -26.04 -14.96
N GLU A 104 4.85 -26.30 -16.04
CA GLU A 104 5.71 -27.46 -16.22
C GLU A 104 6.98 -27.03 -16.93
N LEU A 105 8.10 -27.61 -16.55
CA LEU A 105 9.41 -27.43 -17.19
C LEU A 105 9.95 -28.78 -17.62
N SER A 106 10.33 -28.88 -18.89
CA SER A 106 11.03 -30.01 -19.46
C SER A 106 12.52 -29.96 -19.14
N SER A 107 13.25 -31.03 -19.41
CA SER A 107 14.72 -31.05 -19.33
C SER A 107 15.36 -29.99 -20.24
N GLU A 108 14.77 -29.69 -21.38
CA GLU A 108 15.24 -28.64 -22.31
C GLU A 108 15.05 -27.23 -21.68
N ASP A 109 13.89 -26.97 -21.05
CA ASP A 109 13.65 -25.71 -20.33
C ASP A 109 14.67 -25.52 -19.20
N ILE A 110 14.97 -26.58 -18.44
CA ILE A 110 15.97 -26.57 -17.36
C ILE A 110 17.38 -26.28 -17.91
N ASP A 111 17.73 -26.90 -19.02
CA ASP A 111 18.99 -26.64 -19.71
C ASP A 111 19.09 -25.19 -20.21
N VAL A 112 17.99 -24.58 -20.66
CA VAL A 112 17.93 -23.17 -21.05
C VAL A 112 18.13 -22.27 -19.83
N LEU A 113 17.48 -22.59 -18.69
CA LEU A 113 17.66 -21.84 -17.44
C LEU A 113 19.09 -21.87 -16.93
N THR A 114 19.78 -23.04 -16.99
CA THR A 114 21.19 -23.15 -16.58
C THR A 114 22.14 -22.30 -17.42
N ARG A 115 21.75 -21.97 -18.64
CA ARG A 115 22.49 -21.08 -19.55
C ARG A 115 22.06 -19.61 -19.44
N GLY A 116 21.19 -19.28 -18.47
CA GLY A 116 20.70 -17.91 -18.23
C GLY A 116 19.52 -17.48 -19.10
N GLY A 117 18.87 -18.41 -19.81
CA GLY A 117 17.73 -18.13 -20.69
C GLY A 117 16.39 -17.97 -19.93
N ILE A 118 16.37 -17.18 -18.88
CA ILE A 118 15.19 -16.99 -17.99
C ILE A 118 13.99 -16.46 -18.78
N GLU A 119 14.18 -15.41 -19.57
CA GLU A 119 13.13 -14.82 -20.41
C GLU A 119 12.59 -15.81 -21.44
N GLN A 120 13.45 -16.69 -21.99
CA GLN A 120 13.04 -17.70 -22.97
C GLN A 120 12.08 -18.72 -22.36
N VAL A 121 12.29 -19.08 -21.09
CA VAL A 121 11.46 -20.08 -20.39
C VAL A 121 10.21 -19.45 -19.79
N PHE A 122 10.34 -18.34 -19.06
CA PHE A 122 9.24 -17.76 -18.29
C PHE A 122 8.52 -16.59 -18.94
N GLY A 123 9.07 -16.04 -20.01
CA GLY A 123 8.47 -14.92 -20.76
C GLY A 123 9.08 -13.56 -20.45
N PRO A 124 8.64 -12.51 -21.17
CA PRO A 124 9.28 -11.19 -21.16
C PRO A 124 9.22 -10.46 -19.81
N THR A 125 8.26 -10.79 -18.94
CA THR A 125 8.17 -10.20 -17.60
C THR A 125 9.35 -10.59 -16.69
N HIS A 126 10.07 -11.66 -17.05
CA HIS A 126 11.26 -12.14 -16.34
C HIS A 126 12.56 -11.59 -16.93
N ARG A 127 12.47 -10.70 -17.92
CA ARG A 127 13.64 -10.04 -18.49
C ARG A 127 14.33 -9.20 -17.42
N GLN A 128 15.62 -9.49 -17.18
CA GLN A 128 16.49 -8.64 -16.41
C GLN A 128 17.38 -7.83 -17.35
N THR A 129 17.38 -6.52 -17.18
CA THR A 129 18.30 -5.63 -17.88
C THR A 129 19.30 -5.10 -16.88
N ALA A 130 20.59 -5.45 -17.05
CA ALA A 130 21.68 -4.83 -16.32
C ALA A 130 22.31 -3.73 -17.19
N THR A 131 22.61 -2.58 -16.61
CA THR A 131 23.41 -1.54 -17.26
C THR A 131 24.84 -1.65 -16.77
N ASP A 132 25.79 -1.84 -17.69
CA ASP A 132 27.21 -1.70 -17.37
C ASP A 132 27.51 -0.21 -17.18
N HIS A 133 27.65 0.19 -15.93
CA HIS A 133 27.93 1.58 -15.55
C HIS A 133 29.28 2.09 -16.07
N ALA A 134 30.24 1.21 -16.40
CA ALA A 134 31.53 1.60 -16.95
C ALA A 134 31.45 1.93 -18.45
N THR A 135 30.54 1.29 -19.18
CA THR A 135 30.42 1.44 -20.63
C THR A 135 29.09 2.05 -21.10
N GLY A 136 28.12 2.22 -20.19
CA GLY A 136 26.77 2.68 -20.51
C GLY A 136 25.98 1.71 -21.40
N ARG A 137 26.46 0.47 -21.54
CA ARG A 137 25.79 -0.57 -22.36
C ARG A 137 24.84 -1.38 -21.50
N THR A 138 23.64 -1.59 -22.01
CA THR A 138 22.72 -2.59 -21.46
C THR A 138 23.28 -3.99 -21.74
N ILE A 139 23.60 -4.73 -20.70
CA ILE A 139 24.04 -6.11 -20.78
C ILE A 139 22.85 -6.98 -20.46
N ALA A 140 22.48 -7.89 -21.35
CA ALA A 140 21.57 -8.98 -20.98
C ALA A 140 22.23 -9.76 -19.85
N ALA A 141 21.56 -9.83 -18.69
CA ALA A 141 22.10 -10.55 -17.53
C ALA A 141 22.19 -12.05 -17.88
N ASN A 142 23.39 -12.45 -18.29
CA ASN A 142 23.72 -13.85 -18.51
C ASN A 142 24.21 -14.45 -17.21
N SER A 143 23.67 -15.59 -16.81
CA SER A 143 24.18 -16.45 -15.76
C SER A 143 23.82 -16.14 -14.30
N MET A 144 22.54 -15.94 -13.99
CA MET A 144 22.13 -15.74 -12.59
C MET A 144 21.93 -17.02 -11.80
N LEU A 145 21.57 -18.08 -12.46
CA LEU A 145 21.36 -19.37 -11.82
C LEU A 145 22.62 -20.20 -11.98
N THR A 146 23.31 -20.42 -10.89
CA THR A 146 24.02 -21.66 -10.75
C THR A 146 23.00 -22.72 -10.37
N VAL A 147 22.09 -23.08 -11.28
CA VAL A 147 21.36 -24.34 -11.12
C VAL A 147 22.41 -25.40 -11.03
N ALA A 148 22.81 -25.69 -9.78
CA ALA A 148 23.93 -26.54 -9.49
C ALA A 148 23.64 -27.92 -10.06
N SER A 149 24.56 -28.44 -10.84
CA SER A 149 24.61 -29.78 -11.39
C SER A 149 23.51 -30.14 -12.37
N HIS A 150 23.81 -29.92 -13.62
CA HIS A 150 23.24 -30.57 -14.77
C HIS A 150 23.04 -32.06 -14.50
N GLY A 151 21.88 -32.60 -14.71
CA GLY A 151 21.60 -34.03 -14.66
C GLY A 151 20.90 -34.53 -13.40
N GLN A 152 20.51 -33.65 -12.46
CA GLN A 152 19.75 -34.07 -11.28
C GLN A 152 18.25 -33.78 -11.40
N VAL A 153 17.85 -32.64 -11.97
CA VAL A 153 16.43 -32.30 -12.24
C VAL A 153 16.10 -32.69 -13.68
N GLU A 154 15.18 -33.64 -13.87
CA GLU A 154 14.72 -34.09 -15.18
C GLU A 154 13.50 -33.29 -15.67
N SER A 155 12.56 -33.00 -14.75
CA SER A 155 11.38 -32.18 -15.04
C SER A 155 10.81 -31.58 -13.76
N ILE A 156 10.06 -30.47 -13.92
CA ILE A 156 9.28 -29.83 -12.88
C ILE A 156 7.83 -29.82 -13.32
N GLU A 157 6.91 -30.18 -12.42
CA GLU A 157 5.47 -30.22 -12.63
C GLU A 157 4.78 -29.40 -11.53
N GLY A 158 3.57 -28.86 -11.79
CA GLY A 158 2.76 -28.15 -10.80
C GLY A 158 3.43 -26.88 -10.27
N LEU A 159 4.20 -26.20 -11.10
CA LEU A 159 4.85 -24.93 -10.74
C LEU A 159 3.79 -23.86 -10.56
N GLU A 160 3.51 -23.52 -9.31
CA GLU A 160 2.44 -22.60 -8.95
C GLU A 160 2.87 -21.70 -7.78
N SER A 161 2.55 -20.42 -7.88
CA SER A 161 2.68 -19.46 -6.78
C SER A 161 1.30 -19.12 -6.23
N SER A 162 1.18 -19.07 -4.91
CA SER A 162 -0.01 -18.56 -4.22
C SER A 162 0.36 -17.25 -3.51
N PRO A 163 -0.37 -16.17 -3.73
CA PRO A 163 -0.11 -14.90 -3.04
C PRO A 163 -0.69 -14.87 -1.62
N ARG A 164 -1.28 -15.95 -1.11
CA ARG A 164 -2.11 -15.93 0.08
C ARG A 164 -1.63 -16.79 1.24
N GLY A 165 -1.64 -16.20 2.42
CA GLY A 165 -1.51 -16.89 3.70
C GLY A 165 -0.16 -17.55 3.93
N ALA A 166 -0.18 -18.75 4.54
CA ALA A 166 1.01 -19.53 4.86
C ALA A 166 1.48 -20.43 3.71
N ASP A 167 0.77 -20.45 2.58
CA ASP A 167 1.08 -21.24 1.40
C ASP A 167 1.45 -20.33 0.23
N PHE A 168 2.73 -20.24 -0.06
CA PHE A 168 3.26 -19.45 -1.16
C PHE A 168 3.33 -20.22 -2.48
N GLY A 169 2.78 -21.45 -2.52
CA GLY A 169 2.83 -22.34 -3.66
C GLY A 169 3.97 -23.36 -3.59
N GLY A 170 4.25 -23.99 -4.71
CA GLY A 170 5.26 -25.06 -4.76
C GLY A 170 5.38 -25.69 -6.13
N LEU A 171 5.98 -26.86 -6.16
CA LEU A 171 6.23 -27.65 -7.36
C LEU A 171 6.54 -29.10 -7.01
N THR A 172 6.49 -29.96 -8.00
CA THR A 172 6.98 -31.35 -7.93
C THR A 172 8.11 -31.55 -8.92
N VAL A 173 9.14 -32.28 -8.51
CA VAL A 173 10.36 -32.51 -9.29
C VAL A 173 10.53 -34.00 -9.57
N ARG A 174 10.85 -34.32 -10.82
CA ARG A 174 11.48 -35.59 -11.20
C ARG A 174 12.98 -35.38 -11.25
N TYR A 175 13.75 -36.25 -10.63
CA TYR A 175 15.19 -36.12 -10.54
C TYR A 175 15.91 -37.46 -10.69
N ASN A 176 17.22 -37.37 -11.01
CA ASN A 176 18.12 -38.49 -11.06
C ASN A 176 19.36 -38.17 -10.21
N GLY A 177 19.67 -39.00 -9.21
CA GLY A 177 20.84 -38.80 -8.34
C GLY A 177 20.48 -38.27 -6.95
N ASP A 178 21.14 -37.20 -6.49
CA ASP A 178 21.00 -36.68 -5.13
C ASP A 178 19.73 -35.83 -4.96
N PRO A 179 18.78 -36.23 -4.09
CA PRO A 179 17.55 -35.50 -3.83
C PRO A 179 17.79 -34.11 -3.22
N VAL A 180 18.88 -33.94 -2.45
CA VAL A 180 19.18 -32.63 -1.83
C VAL A 180 19.61 -31.64 -2.88
N ALA A 181 20.46 -32.02 -3.81
CA ALA A 181 20.88 -31.17 -4.91
C ALA A 181 19.71 -30.86 -5.85
N ALA A 182 18.83 -31.84 -6.13
CA ALA A 182 17.63 -31.62 -6.93
C ALA A 182 16.66 -30.62 -6.26
N ALA A 183 16.44 -30.75 -4.95
CA ALA A 183 15.59 -29.82 -4.18
C ALA A 183 16.15 -28.40 -4.15
N ARG A 184 17.47 -28.25 -4.00
CA ARG A 184 18.12 -26.93 -4.05
C ARG A 184 17.92 -26.26 -5.41
N SER A 185 18.18 -26.97 -6.50
CA SER A 185 17.97 -26.47 -7.87
C SER A 185 16.50 -26.11 -8.11
N ALA A 186 15.58 -26.91 -7.63
CA ALA A 186 14.15 -26.65 -7.77
C ALA A 186 13.71 -25.39 -6.99
N ALA A 187 14.23 -25.19 -5.79
CA ALA A 187 13.96 -23.98 -4.99
C ALA A 187 14.53 -22.71 -5.66
N GLU A 188 15.74 -22.77 -6.24
CA GLU A 188 16.30 -21.69 -7.05
C GLU A 188 15.40 -21.35 -8.25
N VAL A 189 14.93 -22.37 -8.98
CA VAL A 189 14.01 -22.21 -10.10
C VAL A 189 12.69 -21.57 -9.66
N PHE A 190 12.15 -21.96 -8.50
CA PHE A 190 10.94 -21.32 -7.95
C PHE A 190 11.17 -19.85 -7.63
N GLY A 191 12.30 -19.50 -7.01
CA GLY A 191 12.65 -18.11 -6.72
C GLY A 191 12.74 -17.25 -7.98
N VAL A 192 13.28 -17.79 -9.07
CA VAL A 192 13.29 -17.11 -10.38
C VAL A 192 11.88 -17.03 -10.97
N PHE A 193 11.08 -18.11 -10.87
CA PHE A 193 9.70 -18.14 -11.36
C PHE A 193 8.84 -17.04 -10.72
N VAL A 194 9.02 -16.73 -9.44
CA VAL A 194 8.32 -15.64 -8.76
C VAL A 194 9.03 -14.28 -8.90
N GLY A 195 10.15 -14.22 -9.60
CA GLY A 195 10.84 -12.99 -9.98
C GLY A 195 11.82 -12.42 -8.96
N LEU A 196 12.27 -13.17 -7.93
CA LEU A 196 13.19 -12.65 -6.90
C LEU A 196 14.51 -12.11 -7.50
N HIS A 197 14.95 -12.64 -8.63
CA HIS A 197 16.12 -12.15 -9.36
C HIS A 197 15.97 -10.71 -9.89
N LEU A 198 14.73 -10.19 -10.00
CA LEU A 198 14.46 -8.85 -10.52
C LEU A 198 14.66 -7.75 -9.47
N CYS A 199 14.88 -8.11 -8.21
CA CYS A 199 15.11 -7.15 -7.12
C CYS A 199 16.39 -6.32 -7.29
N MET A 200 17.39 -6.87 -8.01
CA MET A 200 18.70 -6.29 -8.17
C MET A 200 19.14 -6.35 -9.63
N SER A 201 20.05 -5.47 -10.04
CA SER A 201 20.58 -5.43 -11.41
C SER A 201 21.40 -6.68 -11.76
N ASP A 202 22.09 -7.27 -10.81
CA ASP A 202 22.82 -8.53 -10.94
C ASP A 202 22.92 -9.25 -9.59
N CYS A 203 22.51 -10.51 -9.53
CA CYS A 203 22.58 -11.33 -8.32
C CYS A 203 22.86 -12.80 -8.66
N VAL A 204 23.17 -13.59 -7.64
CA VAL A 204 23.26 -15.05 -7.70
C VAL A 204 22.31 -15.65 -6.69
N ALA A 205 21.74 -16.83 -7.00
CA ALA A 205 20.99 -17.61 -6.05
C ALA A 205 21.94 -18.52 -5.27
N GLU A 206 21.97 -18.41 -3.95
CA GLU A 206 22.69 -19.31 -3.06
C GLU A 206 21.70 -20.15 -2.27
N SER A 207 21.76 -21.47 -2.43
CA SER A 207 20.82 -22.39 -1.78
C SER A 207 21.52 -23.25 -0.74
N GLN A 208 20.81 -23.50 0.37
CA GLN A 208 21.28 -24.38 1.46
C GLN A 208 20.16 -25.33 1.87
N ALA A 209 20.53 -26.56 2.21
CA ALA A 209 19.61 -27.54 2.77
C ALA A 209 19.84 -27.69 4.28
N HIS A 210 18.74 -27.75 5.04
CA HIS A 210 18.74 -27.87 6.49
C HIS A 210 18.02 -29.13 6.93
N GLY A 211 18.69 -29.95 7.74
CA GLY A 211 18.21 -31.23 8.18
C GLY A 211 18.87 -32.39 7.45
N THR A 212 18.48 -33.60 7.78
CA THR A 212 19.04 -34.84 7.21
C THR A 212 18.12 -35.33 6.12
N ALA A 213 18.62 -35.45 4.91
CA ALA A 213 17.87 -36.14 3.87
C ALA A 213 17.69 -37.61 4.28
N PRO A 214 16.47 -38.13 4.21
CA PRO A 214 16.28 -39.57 4.43
C PRO A 214 17.09 -40.39 3.42
N ASN A 215 17.47 -41.62 3.79
CA ASN A 215 18.16 -42.53 2.87
C ASN A 215 17.40 -42.57 1.53
N PRO A 216 18.13 -42.55 0.39
CA PRO A 216 17.48 -42.36 -0.90
C PRO A 216 16.41 -43.46 -1.11
N PRO A 217 15.14 -43.00 -1.30
CA PRO A 217 14.05 -43.94 -1.55
C PRO A 217 14.17 -44.50 -2.97
N SER A 218 13.39 -45.52 -3.28
CA SER A 218 13.21 -46.03 -4.64
C SER A 218 12.51 -45.04 -5.58
N SER A 219 11.95 -43.94 -5.05
CA SER A 219 11.28 -42.89 -5.82
C SER A 219 12.28 -41.82 -6.26
N GLN A 220 12.18 -41.41 -7.52
CA GLN A 220 12.91 -40.30 -8.13
C GLN A 220 12.04 -39.05 -8.24
N ARG A 221 11.13 -38.84 -7.27
CA ARG A 221 10.20 -37.73 -7.23
C ARG A 221 10.20 -37.10 -5.84
N LEU A 222 10.19 -35.77 -5.79
CA LEU A 222 10.03 -34.98 -4.58
C LEU A 222 9.05 -33.84 -4.81
N SER A 223 8.40 -33.39 -3.73
CA SER A 223 7.53 -32.22 -3.72
C SER A 223 8.14 -31.13 -2.85
N LEU A 224 8.09 -29.89 -3.33
CA LEU A 224 8.60 -28.71 -2.66
C LEU A 224 7.44 -27.75 -2.43
N ARG A 225 7.21 -27.40 -1.16
CA ARG A 225 6.22 -26.41 -0.74
C ARG A 225 6.93 -25.20 -0.15
N VAL A 226 6.70 -24.03 -0.70
CA VAL A 226 7.29 -22.80 -0.20
C VAL A 226 6.50 -22.30 1.01
N VAL A 227 7.19 -22.09 2.12
CA VAL A 227 6.61 -21.70 3.42
C VAL A 227 6.95 -20.27 3.83
N GLU A 228 7.91 -19.65 3.12
CA GLU A 228 8.33 -18.28 3.37
C GLU A 228 8.93 -17.69 2.09
N ILE A 229 8.54 -16.47 1.78
CA ILE A 229 9.20 -15.61 0.79
C ILE A 229 9.29 -14.22 1.38
N ASP A 230 10.47 -13.62 1.32
CA ASP A 230 10.70 -12.28 1.82
C ASP A 230 11.74 -11.53 0.98
N LEU A 231 11.62 -10.21 0.96
CA LEU A 231 12.57 -9.32 0.29
C LEU A 231 13.58 -8.68 1.26
N VAL A 232 13.40 -8.84 2.57
CA VAL A 232 14.22 -8.22 3.62
C VAL A 232 14.87 -9.29 4.48
N PRO A 233 16.18 -9.21 4.78
CA PRO A 233 17.15 -8.16 4.39
C PRO A 233 17.67 -8.28 2.96
N ILE A 234 17.53 -9.43 2.34
CA ILE A 234 17.78 -9.73 0.91
C ILE A 234 16.64 -10.60 0.41
N PRO A 235 16.35 -10.63 -0.90
CA PRO A 235 15.31 -11.50 -1.44
C PRO A 235 15.65 -12.97 -1.15
N HIS A 236 14.75 -13.67 -0.49
CA HIS A 236 14.95 -15.08 -0.12
C HIS A 236 13.64 -15.86 -0.08
N LEU A 237 13.77 -17.16 -0.10
CA LEU A 237 12.67 -18.10 0.17
C LEU A 237 13.13 -19.28 1.03
N ARG A 238 12.17 -19.88 1.74
CA ARG A 238 12.33 -21.15 2.44
C ARG A 238 11.24 -22.12 1.99
N ALA A 239 11.64 -23.33 1.69
CA ALA A 239 10.74 -24.37 1.24
C ALA A 239 10.90 -25.65 2.07
N ARG A 240 9.80 -26.30 2.35
CA ARG A 240 9.74 -27.65 2.92
C ARG A 240 9.75 -28.67 1.78
N VAL A 241 10.65 -29.64 1.85
CA VAL A 241 10.80 -30.70 0.87
C VAL A 241 10.27 -32.02 1.45
N SER A 242 9.47 -32.74 0.69
CA SER A 242 9.00 -34.07 0.96
C SER A 242 9.37 -34.99 -0.21
N ILE A 243 9.81 -36.25 0.09
CA ILE A 243 10.19 -37.21 -0.92
C ILE A 243 9.08 -38.24 -1.04
N ASP A 244 8.61 -38.49 -2.27
CA ASP A 244 7.54 -39.46 -2.52
C ASP A 244 7.92 -40.88 -2.11
N GLY A 245 6.95 -41.60 -1.55
CA GLY A 245 7.15 -42.96 -1.08
C GLY A 245 7.62 -43.09 0.38
N LEU A 246 7.76 -41.97 1.09
CA LEU A 246 7.95 -41.94 2.53
C LEU A 246 6.65 -41.48 3.21
N GLU A 247 6.30 -42.15 4.34
CA GLU A 247 5.15 -41.70 5.14
C GLU A 247 5.33 -40.21 5.56
N PRO A 248 4.29 -39.40 5.46
CA PRO A 248 4.36 -38.00 5.89
C PRO A 248 4.55 -37.93 7.40
N SER A 249 5.78 -37.81 7.86
CA SER A 249 6.13 -37.52 9.25
C SER A 249 6.96 -36.25 9.32
N ARG A 250 6.96 -35.55 10.47
CA ARG A 250 7.83 -34.38 10.69
C ARG A 250 9.32 -34.72 10.47
N ASP A 251 9.69 -35.97 10.60
CA ASP A 251 11.09 -36.45 10.50
C ASP A 251 11.51 -36.86 9.08
N ASN A 252 10.57 -36.92 8.12
CA ASN A 252 10.82 -37.41 6.75
C ASN A 252 10.96 -36.30 5.70
N GLY A 253 11.18 -35.06 6.13
CA GLY A 253 11.38 -33.89 5.26
C GLY A 253 12.58 -33.06 5.72
N PHE A 254 13.07 -32.23 4.83
CA PHE A 254 14.10 -31.25 5.13
C PHE A 254 13.72 -29.88 4.53
N ASP A 255 14.31 -28.81 5.03
CA ASP A 255 14.09 -27.47 4.50
C ASP A 255 15.20 -27.09 3.54
N VAL A 256 14.84 -26.27 2.55
CA VAL A 256 15.79 -25.60 1.67
C VAL A 256 15.54 -24.11 1.76
N THR A 257 16.63 -23.34 1.96
CA THR A 257 16.62 -21.87 1.83
C THR A 257 17.35 -21.48 0.57
N VAL A 258 16.89 -20.39 -0.06
CA VAL A 258 17.56 -19.75 -1.21
C VAL A 258 17.62 -18.26 -0.96
N ASP A 259 18.83 -17.71 -1.00
CA ASP A 259 19.11 -16.29 -0.90
C ASP A 259 19.55 -15.75 -2.26
N PHE A 260 18.98 -14.62 -2.70
CA PHE A 260 19.42 -13.92 -3.90
C PHE A 260 20.40 -12.82 -3.49
N ILE A 261 21.68 -13.06 -3.71
CA ILE A 261 22.77 -12.23 -3.21
C ILE A 261 23.32 -11.36 -4.34
N PRO A 262 23.53 -10.04 -4.12
CA PRO A 262 24.15 -9.18 -5.13
C PRO A 262 25.57 -9.65 -5.44
N ARG A 263 25.96 -9.64 -6.72
CA ARG A 263 27.35 -9.89 -7.07
C ARG A 263 28.26 -8.78 -6.54
N ASN A 264 29.52 -9.10 -6.33
CA ASN A 264 30.52 -8.16 -5.81
C ASN A 264 30.50 -6.84 -6.58
N GLY A 265 30.32 -5.73 -5.86
CA GLY A 265 30.33 -4.37 -6.41
C GLY A 265 28.98 -3.88 -6.96
N VAL A 266 27.92 -4.69 -6.93
CA VAL A 266 26.56 -4.25 -7.28
C VAL A 266 25.95 -3.52 -6.07
N PRO A 267 25.59 -2.23 -6.21
CA PRO A 267 24.94 -1.51 -5.12
C PRO A 267 23.51 -2.00 -4.92
N LEU A 268 23.08 -2.12 -3.66
CA LEU A 268 21.70 -2.44 -3.32
C LEU A 268 20.77 -1.22 -3.44
N GLY A 269 21.30 -0.03 -3.40
CA GLY A 269 20.53 1.20 -3.40
C GLY A 269 21.35 2.45 -3.71
N PRO A 270 20.73 3.64 -3.65
CA PRO A 270 21.38 4.91 -3.92
C PRO A 270 22.59 5.13 -3.01
N GLY A 271 23.64 5.73 -3.55
CA GLY A 271 24.78 6.17 -2.77
C GLY A 271 24.48 7.39 -1.90
N THR A 272 25.55 7.97 -1.31
CA THR A 272 25.47 9.21 -0.54
C THR A 272 24.79 10.32 -1.36
N ASN A 273 23.95 11.12 -0.70
CA ASN A 273 23.06 12.13 -1.29
C ASN A 273 21.89 11.55 -2.13
N GLY A 274 21.69 10.24 -2.08
CA GLY A 274 20.50 9.60 -2.66
C GLY A 274 20.38 9.76 -4.17
N HIS A 275 21.48 9.73 -4.92
CA HIS A 275 21.39 9.79 -6.37
C HIS A 275 20.74 8.51 -6.91
N LEU A 276 19.53 8.65 -7.46
CA LEU A 276 18.79 7.55 -8.07
C LEU A 276 19.35 7.25 -9.47
N GLN A 277 19.49 5.95 -9.77
CA GLN A 277 20.01 5.45 -11.03
C GLN A 277 19.10 4.33 -11.55
N ASP A 278 19.07 4.15 -12.85
CA ASP A 278 18.35 3.04 -13.51
C ASP A 278 19.12 1.72 -13.33
N TRP A 279 19.22 1.24 -12.10
CA TRP A 279 20.06 0.08 -11.77
C TRP A 279 19.28 -1.13 -11.22
N THR A 280 17.95 -1.04 -11.09
CA THR A 280 17.12 -2.19 -10.68
C THR A 280 16.90 -3.16 -11.83
N GLY A 281 16.58 -4.42 -11.51
CA GLY A 281 16.18 -5.42 -12.49
C GLY A 281 14.75 -5.20 -13.03
N ARG A 282 13.95 -4.36 -12.38
CA ARG A 282 12.54 -4.11 -12.75
C ARG A 282 12.40 -3.13 -13.90
N VAL A 283 11.36 -3.36 -14.68
CA VAL A 283 11.00 -2.53 -15.83
C VAL A 283 9.58 -2.01 -15.64
N ALA A 284 9.38 -0.73 -15.86
CA ALA A 284 8.07 -0.08 -15.88
C ALA A 284 7.23 -0.56 -17.08
N THR A 285 5.93 -0.30 -17.06
CA THR A 285 5.02 -0.54 -18.21
C THR A 285 5.47 0.20 -19.47
N THR A 286 6.19 1.30 -19.33
CA THR A 286 6.80 2.06 -20.42
C THR A 286 8.03 1.38 -21.05
N GLY A 287 8.54 0.30 -20.49
CA GLY A 287 9.77 -0.38 -20.91
C GLY A 287 11.06 0.23 -20.35
N ARG A 288 10.98 1.30 -19.55
CA ARG A 288 12.14 1.91 -18.85
C ARG A 288 12.46 1.14 -17.57
N GLN A 289 13.74 1.12 -17.16
CA GLN A 289 14.12 0.58 -15.85
C GLN A 289 13.52 1.42 -14.73
N ALA A 290 13.03 0.75 -13.68
CA ALA A 290 12.55 1.40 -12.48
C ALA A 290 13.72 1.96 -11.66
N LEU A 291 13.52 3.13 -11.07
CA LEU A 291 14.46 3.77 -10.15
C LEU A 291 14.49 3.06 -8.79
N LEU A 292 13.33 2.64 -8.30
CA LEU A 292 13.13 1.84 -7.08
C LEU A 292 12.13 0.73 -7.39
N SER A 293 12.30 -0.43 -6.77
CA SER A 293 11.47 -1.62 -6.98
C SER A 293 10.80 -2.08 -5.68
N GLU A 294 10.05 -3.15 -5.74
CA GLU A 294 9.39 -3.81 -4.62
C GLU A 294 10.38 -4.14 -3.49
N PHE A 295 11.62 -4.46 -3.82
CA PHE A 295 12.70 -4.67 -2.85
C PHE A 295 12.95 -3.41 -2.00
N HIS A 296 13.01 -2.25 -2.64
CA HIS A 296 13.18 -0.96 -1.96
C HIS A 296 11.95 -0.57 -1.14
N MET A 297 10.74 -0.85 -1.66
CA MET A 297 9.49 -0.64 -0.93
C MET A 297 9.45 -1.49 0.35
N ALA A 298 9.87 -2.76 0.29
CA ALA A 298 9.97 -3.63 1.46
C ALA A 298 10.96 -3.09 2.51
N HIS A 299 12.10 -2.54 2.06
CA HIS A 299 13.06 -1.89 2.96
C HIS A 299 12.52 -0.61 3.59
N LEU A 300 11.74 0.21 2.86
CA LEU A 300 11.05 1.38 3.42
C LEU A 300 9.95 0.98 4.40
N ALA A 301 9.34 -0.16 4.20
CA ALA A 301 8.29 -0.67 5.07
C ALA A 301 8.85 -1.22 6.40
N ARG A 302 9.88 -2.08 6.39
CA ARG A 302 10.34 -2.78 7.59
C ARG A 302 11.84 -3.10 7.66
N GLY A 303 12.59 -2.77 6.62
CA GLY A 303 14.03 -3.06 6.53
C GLY A 303 14.92 -1.85 6.79
N ASP A 304 16.08 -1.87 6.13
CA ASP A 304 17.03 -0.77 6.14
C ASP A 304 16.64 0.28 5.08
N GLN A 305 16.15 1.41 5.53
CA GLN A 305 15.75 2.51 4.64
C GLN A 305 16.94 3.11 3.87
N GLY A 306 18.16 2.91 4.35
CA GLY A 306 19.38 3.31 3.64
C GLY A 306 19.57 2.56 2.32
N ILE A 307 19.06 1.34 2.20
CA ILE A 307 19.06 0.58 0.95
C ILE A 307 18.16 1.26 -0.10
N ALA A 308 17.03 1.79 0.32
CA ALA A 308 16.09 2.44 -0.60
C ALA A 308 16.44 3.90 -0.91
N PHE A 309 16.87 4.66 0.09
CA PHE A 309 17.00 6.11 -0.01
C PHE A 309 18.42 6.64 0.19
N GLY A 310 19.38 5.76 0.46
CA GLY A 310 20.78 6.14 0.69
C GLY A 310 21.15 6.16 2.18
N PRO A 311 22.48 6.16 2.46
CA PRO A 311 23.01 5.91 3.81
C PRO A 311 22.51 6.89 4.88
N GLU A 312 22.05 8.08 4.51
CA GLU A 312 21.50 9.07 5.46
C GLU A 312 20.22 8.55 6.15
N PHE A 313 19.49 7.63 5.50
CA PHE A 313 18.27 7.02 6.03
C PHE A 313 18.53 5.76 6.86
N SER A 314 19.75 5.18 6.85
CA SER A 314 20.06 3.99 7.67
C SER A 314 19.87 4.22 9.17
N ARG A 315 19.91 5.46 9.64
CA ARG A 315 19.65 5.82 11.05
C ARG A 315 18.21 5.49 11.50
N TYR A 316 17.30 5.25 10.56
CA TYR A 316 15.91 4.88 10.85
C TYR A 316 15.69 3.37 10.94
N THR A 317 16.70 2.58 10.58
CA THR A 317 16.65 1.11 10.66
C THR A 317 16.48 0.64 12.09
N GLY A 318 15.48 -0.23 12.33
CA GLY A 318 15.16 -0.72 13.67
C GLY A 318 14.57 0.32 14.64
N ASN A 319 14.39 1.55 14.20
CA ASN A 319 13.82 2.63 14.99
C ASN A 319 12.35 2.90 14.62
N ARG A 320 11.59 3.45 15.56
CA ARG A 320 10.23 3.94 15.35
C ARG A 320 10.29 5.23 14.53
N ALA A 321 10.07 5.13 13.22
CA ALA A 321 10.25 6.22 12.26
C ALA A 321 9.17 6.16 11.18
N THR A 322 9.18 7.10 10.24
CA THR A 322 8.34 7.09 9.04
C THR A 322 8.60 5.83 8.23
N ARG A 323 7.52 5.13 7.84
CA ARG A 323 7.57 3.88 7.07
C ARG A 323 6.39 3.78 6.11
N LEU A 324 6.53 2.94 5.09
CA LEU A 324 5.40 2.41 4.32
C LEU A 324 4.71 1.28 5.10
N PRO A 325 3.44 0.96 4.81
CA PRO A 325 2.80 -0.25 5.27
C PRO A 325 3.53 -1.52 4.81
N THR A 326 3.24 -2.65 5.45
CA THR A 326 3.77 -3.98 5.07
C THR A 326 2.67 -4.91 4.56
N GLY A 327 3.05 -6.10 4.12
CA GLY A 327 2.12 -7.16 3.74
C GLY A 327 1.12 -6.72 2.66
N GLY A 328 -0.13 -7.10 2.83
CA GLY A 328 -1.21 -6.80 1.89
C GLY A 328 -1.66 -5.33 1.85
N LEU A 329 -1.13 -4.49 2.75
CA LEU A 329 -1.35 -3.04 2.74
C LEU A 329 -0.24 -2.26 2.02
N LEU A 330 0.82 -2.89 1.54
CA LEU A 330 1.81 -2.25 0.69
C LEU A 330 1.29 -2.20 -0.75
N LEU A 331 0.78 -1.04 -1.17
CA LEU A 331 0.07 -0.84 -2.44
C LEU A 331 0.79 0.13 -3.39
N VAL A 332 2.12 0.12 -3.34
CA VAL A 332 3.01 0.75 -4.30
C VAL A 332 4.17 -0.19 -4.57
N ASP A 333 4.52 -0.41 -5.84
CA ASP A 333 5.51 -1.41 -6.22
C ASP A 333 6.85 -0.79 -6.60
N ARG A 334 6.82 0.26 -7.41
CA ARG A 334 8.05 0.81 -7.99
C ARG A 334 7.93 2.29 -8.31
N VAL A 335 9.04 2.98 -8.27
CA VAL A 335 9.20 4.36 -8.76
C VAL A 335 9.78 4.30 -10.17
N THR A 336 9.12 4.92 -11.12
CA THR A 336 9.49 4.87 -12.55
C THR A 336 10.09 6.16 -13.07
N GLU A 337 9.70 7.30 -12.49
CA GLU A 337 10.21 8.62 -12.84
C GLU A 337 10.31 9.48 -11.58
N PHE A 338 11.31 10.35 -11.54
CA PHE A 338 11.48 11.34 -10.49
C PHE A 338 12.20 12.57 -11.02
N SER A 339 11.66 13.74 -10.74
CA SER A 339 12.31 15.03 -10.93
C SER A 339 12.36 15.77 -9.60
N GLY A 340 13.53 15.97 -9.07
CA GLY A 340 13.72 16.64 -7.77
C GLY A 340 15.14 16.47 -7.27
N THR A 341 15.47 17.24 -6.24
CA THR A 341 16.79 17.16 -5.60
C THR A 341 16.59 17.11 -4.10
N ARG A 342 17.23 16.14 -3.43
CA ARG A 342 17.19 16.02 -1.97
C ARG A 342 17.58 17.33 -1.29
N GLY A 343 16.76 17.74 -0.31
CA GLY A 343 16.95 18.98 0.44
C GLY A 343 16.55 20.26 -0.30
N ASN A 344 16.07 20.16 -1.55
CA ASN A 344 15.54 21.31 -2.28
C ASN A 344 13.99 21.27 -2.25
N TRP A 345 13.41 22.12 -1.43
CA TRP A 345 11.95 22.17 -1.20
C TRP A 345 11.24 23.16 -2.12
N ASP A 346 11.95 24.16 -2.64
CA ASP A 346 11.38 25.32 -3.34
C ASP A 346 11.03 24.99 -4.80
N ALA A 347 11.73 24.05 -5.39
CA ALA A 347 11.54 23.66 -6.79
C ALA A 347 10.35 22.72 -7.01
N GLY A 348 9.73 22.19 -5.93
CA GLY A 348 8.78 21.11 -6.03
C GLY A 348 9.45 19.78 -6.45
N ALA A 349 8.66 18.76 -6.71
CA ALA A 349 9.11 17.50 -7.30
C ALA A 349 7.94 16.81 -7.99
N ASP A 350 8.17 16.30 -9.19
CA ASP A 350 7.23 15.45 -9.92
C ASP A 350 7.78 14.03 -9.99
N TYR A 351 6.92 13.03 -9.84
CA TYR A 351 7.32 11.64 -9.89
C TYR A 351 6.18 10.72 -10.30
N ARG A 352 6.56 9.54 -10.74
CA ARG A 352 5.63 8.48 -11.12
C ARG A 352 5.98 7.19 -10.42
N THR A 353 4.94 6.49 -10.02
CA THR A 353 5.00 5.16 -9.43
C THR A 353 4.04 4.22 -10.13
N GLU A 354 4.24 2.93 -9.97
CA GLU A 354 3.31 1.91 -10.48
C GLU A 354 2.92 0.96 -9.36
N TYR A 355 1.69 0.45 -9.46
CA TYR A 355 1.14 -0.61 -8.64
C TYR A 355 0.42 -1.64 -9.51
N ASP A 356 0.85 -2.90 -9.45
CA ASP A 356 0.21 -4.01 -10.16
C ASP A 356 -0.90 -4.59 -9.27
N VAL A 357 -2.15 -4.32 -9.59
CA VAL A 357 -3.32 -4.86 -8.85
C VAL A 357 -3.46 -6.34 -9.16
N PRO A 358 -3.25 -7.26 -8.20
CA PRO A 358 -3.42 -8.69 -8.46
C PRO A 358 -4.89 -9.00 -8.76
N ALA A 359 -5.14 -9.88 -9.73
CA ALA A 359 -6.51 -10.32 -10.03
C ALA A 359 -7.13 -11.16 -8.90
N ASP A 360 -6.27 -11.68 -8.00
CA ASP A 360 -6.57 -12.55 -6.87
C ASP A 360 -6.18 -11.91 -5.53
N ALA A 361 -6.14 -10.56 -5.44
CA ALA A 361 -5.82 -9.88 -4.20
C ALA A 361 -6.83 -10.20 -3.09
N TRP A 362 -6.34 -10.30 -1.85
CA TRP A 362 -7.16 -10.66 -0.69
C TRP A 362 -8.41 -9.78 -0.52
N TYR A 363 -8.28 -8.47 -0.76
CA TYR A 363 -9.36 -7.51 -0.61
C TYR A 363 -10.47 -7.65 -1.67
N LEU A 364 -10.21 -8.32 -2.81
CA LEU A 364 -11.22 -8.55 -3.85
C LEU A 364 -12.25 -9.62 -3.46
N GLU A 365 -11.85 -10.56 -2.60
CA GLU A 365 -12.78 -11.58 -2.09
C GLU A 365 -13.55 -11.11 -0.87
N ASP A 366 -12.98 -10.18 -0.11
CA ASP A 366 -13.52 -9.74 1.17
C ASP A 366 -14.44 -8.51 1.03
N THR A 367 -14.40 -7.80 -0.11
CA THR A 367 -15.21 -6.59 -0.34
C THR A 367 -16.63 -6.89 -0.85
N ALA A 368 -17.57 -6.02 -0.51
CA ALA A 368 -18.90 -5.99 -1.11
C ALA A 368 -18.97 -5.25 -2.47
N ASN A 369 -17.86 -4.61 -2.89
CA ASN A 369 -17.80 -3.87 -4.14
C ASN A 369 -17.64 -4.78 -5.36
N GLY A 370 -18.15 -4.36 -6.51
CA GLY A 370 -17.97 -5.06 -7.79
C GLY A 370 -16.53 -5.02 -8.33
N SER A 371 -15.67 -4.15 -7.77
CA SER A 371 -14.24 -4.02 -8.07
C SER A 371 -13.47 -3.89 -6.74
N VAL A 372 -12.35 -3.19 -6.72
CA VAL A 372 -11.58 -2.96 -5.50
C VAL A 372 -12.33 -2.07 -4.51
N PRO A 373 -12.16 -2.27 -3.18
CA PRO A 373 -12.75 -1.40 -2.16
C PRO A 373 -12.12 0.01 -2.17
N HIS A 374 -12.81 0.97 -1.58
CA HIS A 374 -12.38 2.37 -1.62
C HIS A 374 -11.03 2.61 -0.93
N PHE A 375 -10.74 1.86 0.14
CA PHE A 375 -9.45 2.00 0.83
C PHE A 375 -8.25 1.71 -0.10
N VAL A 376 -8.40 0.84 -1.11
CA VAL A 376 -7.33 0.55 -2.09
C VAL A 376 -7.02 1.77 -2.95
N TYR A 377 -8.03 2.54 -3.38
CA TYR A 377 -7.83 3.80 -4.09
C TYR A 377 -7.05 4.79 -3.22
N MET A 378 -7.44 4.92 -1.94
CA MET A 378 -6.78 5.80 -0.99
C MET A 378 -5.35 5.36 -0.71
N GLU A 379 -5.14 4.11 -0.27
CA GLU A 379 -3.79 3.63 0.09
C GLU A 379 -2.83 3.71 -1.09
N THR A 380 -3.26 3.28 -2.28
CA THR A 380 -2.44 3.35 -3.48
C THR A 380 -1.99 4.79 -3.78
N SER A 381 -2.94 5.75 -3.76
CA SER A 381 -2.63 7.16 -4.03
C SER A 381 -1.79 7.82 -2.93
N LEU A 382 -2.11 7.53 -1.66
CA LEU A 382 -1.46 8.17 -0.52
C LEU A 382 -0.02 7.68 -0.33
N GLN A 383 0.23 6.37 -0.48
CA GLN A 383 1.57 5.79 -0.39
C GLN A 383 2.46 6.31 -1.53
N ALA A 384 1.93 6.38 -2.75
CA ALA A 384 2.63 6.94 -3.88
C ALA A 384 2.95 8.43 -3.67
N ALA A 385 1.97 9.22 -3.21
CA ALA A 385 2.14 10.65 -3.02
C ALA A 385 3.21 10.99 -1.98
N LEU A 386 3.26 10.27 -0.85
CA LEU A 386 4.25 10.56 0.17
C LEU A 386 5.68 10.10 -0.20
N LEU A 387 5.81 9.07 -1.05
CA LEU A 387 7.05 8.29 -1.21
C LEU A 387 8.26 9.14 -1.55
N MET A 388 8.21 9.89 -2.64
CA MET A 388 9.34 10.69 -3.07
C MET A 388 9.42 12.04 -2.33
N GLY A 389 8.32 12.52 -1.73
CA GLY A 389 8.35 13.61 -0.77
C GLY A 389 9.18 13.26 0.47
N TYR A 390 9.04 12.05 0.98
CA TYR A 390 9.87 11.53 2.07
C TYR A 390 11.34 11.34 1.64
N TYR A 391 11.58 10.83 0.41
CA TYR A 391 12.93 10.74 -0.17
C TYR A 391 13.65 12.08 -0.15
N LEU A 392 12.98 13.21 -0.38
CA LEU A 392 13.58 14.53 -0.32
C LEU A 392 14.15 14.91 1.05
N GLY A 393 13.81 14.17 2.12
CA GLY A 393 14.45 14.24 3.42
C GLY A 393 13.85 15.26 4.40
N PRO A 394 12.53 15.47 4.47
CA PRO A 394 11.90 16.40 5.43
C PRO A 394 12.18 16.04 6.89
N THR A 395 12.63 14.82 7.15
CA THR A 395 12.95 14.32 8.49
C THR A 395 14.46 14.35 8.79
N LEU A 396 15.33 14.52 7.79
CA LEU A 396 16.78 14.38 7.96
C LEU A 396 17.41 15.48 8.84
N GLY A 397 16.80 16.66 8.88
CA GLY A 397 17.25 17.78 9.72
C GLY A 397 16.83 17.67 11.19
N SER A 398 15.93 16.76 11.54
CA SER A 398 15.49 16.55 12.92
C SER A 398 16.51 15.72 13.71
N THR A 399 16.68 16.05 15.00
CA THR A 399 17.44 15.23 15.96
C THR A 399 16.62 14.05 16.49
N GLU A 400 15.29 14.14 16.42
CA GLU A 400 14.34 13.09 16.80
C GLU A 400 13.91 12.31 15.56
N THR A 401 13.53 11.05 15.74
CA THR A 401 12.83 10.28 14.71
C THR A 401 11.40 10.80 14.58
N LEU A 402 10.97 11.06 13.35
CA LEU A 402 9.63 11.56 13.07
C LEU A 402 8.77 10.44 12.46
N ARG A 403 7.50 10.36 12.90
CA ARG A 403 6.51 9.39 12.44
C ARG A 403 5.51 10.04 11.49
N LEU A 404 5.14 9.30 10.47
CA LEU A 404 4.20 9.74 9.46
C LEU A 404 2.76 9.71 9.95
N ARG A 405 1.98 10.76 9.61
CA ARG A 405 0.51 10.76 9.70
C ARG A 405 -0.07 11.49 8.50
N ASN A 406 -1.10 10.92 7.88
CA ASN A 406 -1.94 11.66 6.94
C ASN A 406 -2.83 12.62 7.72
N LEU A 407 -2.99 13.84 7.23
CA LEU A 407 -3.76 14.89 7.91
C LEU A 407 -5.07 15.20 7.21
N GLY A 408 -5.23 14.73 5.97
CA GLY A 408 -6.42 14.96 5.19
C GLY A 408 -6.14 15.14 3.71
N GLY A 409 -7.20 15.31 2.96
CA GLY A 409 -7.14 15.51 1.53
C GLY A 409 -8.51 15.57 0.88
N THR A 410 -8.49 15.56 -0.44
CA THR A 410 -9.66 15.46 -1.30
C THR A 410 -9.45 14.38 -2.33
N ALA A 411 -10.53 13.74 -2.77
CA ALA A 411 -10.44 12.76 -3.85
C ALA A 411 -11.71 12.74 -4.70
N THR A 412 -11.54 12.40 -5.98
CA THR A 412 -12.64 12.25 -6.93
C THR A 412 -12.34 11.09 -7.86
N VAL A 413 -13.29 10.17 -8.01
CA VAL A 413 -13.33 9.18 -9.07
C VAL A 413 -13.93 9.84 -10.30
N SER A 414 -13.18 9.94 -11.39
CA SER A 414 -13.67 10.50 -12.66
C SER A 414 -14.22 9.43 -13.60
N ARG A 415 -13.82 8.19 -13.40
CA ARG A 415 -14.21 7.06 -14.24
C ARG A 415 -14.19 5.74 -13.46
N ARG A 416 -15.22 4.95 -13.60
CA ARG A 416 -15.30 3.60 -13.03
C ARG A 416 -14.50 2.61 -13.86
N LEU A 417 -13.67 1.82 -13.20
CA LEU A 417 -12.84 0.77 -13.81
C LEU A 417 -12.83 -0.49 -12.95
N ASP A 418 -12.74 -1.62 -13.61
CA ASP A 418 -12.28 -2.85 -12.97
C ASP A 418 -10.75 -2.85 -12.96
N LEU A 419 -10.16 -2.75 -11.79
CA LEU A 419 -8.71 -2.68 -11.62
C LEU A 419 -8.05 -4.06 -11.52
N ARG A 420 -8.80 -5.16 -11.50
CA ARG A 420 -8.25 -6.52 -11.40
C ARG A 420 -7.28 -6.82 -12.53
N GLY A 421 -6.05 -7.18 -12.18
CA GLY A 421 -4.98 -7.49 -13.15
C GLY A 421 -4.47 -6.30 -13.95
N LYS A 422 -4.79 -5.06 -13.55
CA LYS A 422 -4.30 -3.84 -14.17
C LYS A 422 -3.09 -3.28 -13.43
N THR A 423 -2.23 -2.59 -14.16
CA THR A 423 -1.21 -1.73 -13.56
C THR A 423 -1.73 -0.31 -13.44
N VAL A 424 -1.77 0.19 -12.23
CA VAL A 424 -2.11 1.58 -11.92
C VAL A 424 -0.83 2.41 -12.02
N ASP A 425 -0.81 3.37 -12.94
CA ASP A 425 0.22 4.40 -13.07
C ASP A 425 -0.20 5.61 -12.21
N GLN A 426 0.66 6.04 -11.33
CA GLN A 426 0.40 7.11 -10.38
C GLN A 426 1.35 8.26 -10.63
N SER A 427 0.83 9.46 -10.86
CA SER A 427 1.62 10.68 -10.89
C SER A 427 1.35 11.51 -9.66
N SER A 428 2.41 12.05 -9.06
CA SER A 428 2.33 12.90 -7.89
C SER A 428 3.24 14.12 -8.04
N THR A 429 2.78 15.25 -7.53
CA THR A 429 3.53 16.50 -7.47
C THR A 429 3.62 16.96 -6.02
N LEU A 430 4.84 17.18 -5.51
CA LEU A 430 5.04 17.84 -4.23
C LEU A 430 4.76 19.34 -4.40
N VAL A 431 3.71 19.84 -3.76
CA VAL A 431 3.26 21.24 -3.86
C VAL A 431 3.98 22.12 -2.86
N SER A 432 4.18 21.65 -1.63
CA SER A 432 4.82 22.43 -0.58
C SER A 432 5.46 21.55 0.49
N THR A 433 6.53 22.06 1.11
CA THR A 433 7.15 21.51 2.31
C THR A 433 7.32 22.61 3.34
N THR A 434 6.90 22.36 4.58
CA THR A 434 7.09 23.25 5.73
C THR A 434 7.82 22.50 6.82
N LEU A 435 9.01 22.98 7.20
CA LEU A 435 9.82 22.41 8.28
C LEU A 435 9.59 23.21 9.56
N MET A 436 9.35 22.51 10.67
CA MET A 436 9.14 23.08 12.00
C MET A 436 9.91 22.26 13.04
N PRO A 437 10.24 22.86 14.20
CA PRO A 437 10.79 22.08 15.31
C PRO A 437 9.86 20.92 15.70
N GLY A 438 10.36 19.68 15.68
CA GLY A 438 9.61 18.47 16.04
C GLY A 438 8.53 18.04 15.04
N SER A 439 8.41 18.71 13.90
CA SER A 439 7.46 18.30 12.86
C SER A 439 7.83 18.83 11.47
N SER A 440 7.29 18.18 10.44
CA SER A 440 7.35 18.68 9.06
C SER A 440 6.04 18.38 8.36
N LEU A 441 5.63 19.23 7.43
CA LEU A 441 4.38 19.07 6.66
C LEU A 441 4.71 19.07 5.17
N GLN A 442 4.03 18.21 4.41
CA GLN A 442 4.11 18.18 2.95
C GLN A 442 2.71 18.08 2.35
N SER A 443 2.46 18.85 1.28
CA SER A 443 1.21 18.80 0.50
C SER A 443 1.50 18.30 -0.90
N PHE A 444 0.57 17.51 -1.44
CA PHE A 444 0.71 16.83 -2.72
C PHE A 444 -0.57 16.92 -3.54
N ASP A 445 -0.40 17.04 -4.86
CA ASP A 445 -1.42 16.72 -5.85
C ASP A 445 -1.10 15.32 -6.42
N TYR A 446 -2.12 14.52 -6.71
CA TYR A 446 -1.94 13.19 -7.27
C TYR A 446 -3.02 12.82 -8.29
N SER A 447 -2.67 11.90 -9.20
CA SER A 447 -3.63 11.27 -10.09
C SER A 447 -3.24 9.81 -10.38
N LEU A 448 -4.25 8.96 -10.55
CA LEU A 448 -4.12 7.56 -10.91
C LEU A 448 -4.65 7.33 -12.32
N ARG A 449 -3.91 6.55 -13.12
CA ARG A 449 -4.24 6.20 -14.50
C ARG A 449 -4.14 4.70 -14.73
N VAL A 450 -4.96 4.23 -15.65
CA VAL A 450 -4.85 2.89 -16.25
C VAL A 450 -4.88 3.07 -17.77
N ASP A 451 -3.95 2.44 -18.47
CA ASP A 451 -3.80 2.52 -19.93
C ASP A 451 -3.66 3.99 -20.44
N GLY A 452 -3.11 4.89 -19.61
CA GLY A 452 -2.91 6.31 -19.89
C GLY A 452 -4.07 7.22 -19.51
N ASP A 453 -5.25 6.68 -19.23
CA ASP A 453 -6.46 7.45 -18.88
C ASP A 453 -6.62 7.62 -17.37
N GLU A 454 -6.83 8.85 -16.92
CA GLU A 454 -7.08 9.17 -15.51
C GLU A 454 -8.45 8.66 -15.05
N PHE A 455 -8.49 8.10 -13.85
CA PHE A 455 -9.72 7.62 -13.24
C PHE A 455 -9.92 8.10 -11.79
N TYR A 456 -8.85 8.56 -11.12
CA TYR A 456 -8.90 9.04 -9.72
C TYR A 456 -7.87 10.13 -9.52
N SER A 457 -8.25 11.24 -8.88
CA SER A 457 -7.34 12.33 -8.60
C SER A 457 -7.74 13.09 -7.35
N GLY A 458 -6.78 13.82 -6.77
CA GLY A 458 -7.01 14.58 -5.57
C GLY A 458 -5.79 15.27 -5.02
N THR A 459 -5.93 15.75 -3.79
CA THR A 459 -4.87 16.40 -3.01
C THR A 459 -4.73 15.74 -1.67
N THR A 460 -3.54 15.78 -1.07
CA THR A 460 -3.34 15.26 0.28
C THR A 460 -2.26 16.03 1.03
N MET A 461 -2.32 15.96 2.36
CA MET A 461 -1.32 16.52 3.26
C MET A 461 -0.85 15.45 4.23
N PHE A 462 0.47 15.34 4.38
CA PHE A 462 1.12 14.52 5.38
C PHE A 462 1.89 15.37 6.37
N GLY A 463 1.97 14.86 7.60
CA GLY A 463 2.85 15.37 8.64
C GLY A 463 3.80 14.29 9.14
N TYR A 464 4.99 14.72 9.51
CA TYR A 464 6.01 13.93 10.17
C TYR A 464 6.17 14.50 11.58
N PHE A 465 5.93 13.72 12.62
CA PHE A 465 5.79 14.21 13.98
C PHE A 465 6.69 13.46 14.94
N SER A 466 7.27 14.18 15.91
CA SER A 466 7.91 13.58 17.08
C SER A 466 6.89 12.89 17.99
N ASP A 467 7.36 12.00 18.85
CA ASP A 467 6.52 11.32 19.83
C ASP A 467 5.75 12.32 20.71
N SER A 468 6.44 13.35 21.18
CA SER A 468 5.81 14.40 22.00
C SER A 468 4.71 15.15 21.28
N ALA A 469 4.82 15.36 19.97
CA ALA A 469 3.77 16.00 19.18
C ALA A 469 2.54 15.08 19.01
N LEU A 470 2.74 13.78 18.88
CA LEU A 470 1.66 12.80 18.76
C LEU A 470 0.96 12.55 20.10
N ASP A 471 1.69 12.54 21.21
CA ASP A 471 1.13 12.34 22.55
C ASP A 471 0.23 13.51 23.00
N ASN A 472 0.45 14.71 22.43
CA ASN A 472 -0.30 15.92 22.75
C ASN A 472 -1.40 16.24 21.70
N GLN A 473 -1.91 15.27 20.99
CA GLN A 473 -3.01 15.47 20.04
C GLN A 473 -4.30 15.87 20.73
N THR A 474 -4.98 16.87 20.17
CA THR A 474 -6.21 17.45 20.72
C THR A 474 -7.44 17.21 19.83
N GLY A 475 -7.32 16.34 18.83
CA GLY A 475 -8.40 16.04 17.90
C GLY A 475 -8.84 17.24 17.03
N LEU A 476 -10.00 17.11 16.45
CA LEU A 476 -10.59 18.14 15.57
C LEU A 476 -11.12 19.35 16.35
N ASP A 477 -11.50 19.18 17.61
CA ASP A 477 -12.22 20.15 18.43
C ASP A 477 -11.33 20.80 19.51
N ALA A 478 -10.00 20.77 19.30
CA ALA A 478 -9.01 21.37 20.21
C ALA A 478 -9.11 20.85 21.66
N GLY A 479 -9.30 19.55 21.85
CA GLY A 479 -9.41 18.88 23.15
C GLY A 479 -10.78 19.03 23.81
N ARG A 480 -11.73 19.70 23.17
CA ARG A 480 -13.10 19.81 23.70
C ARG A 480 -13.89 18.57 23.31
N HIS A 481 -14.64 18.01 24.27
CA HIS A 481 -15.59 16.94 23.95
C HIS A 481 -16.67 17.48 22.99
N ARG A 482 -16.85 16.80 21.87
CA ARG A 482 -17.96 17.02 20.96
C ARG A 482 -18.80 15.74 20.96
N PRO A 483 -20.04 15.81 21.48
CA PRO A 483 -20.92 14.65 21.52
C PRO A 483 -21.31 14.23 20.11
N ASN A 484 -21.63 12.95 19.91
CA ASN A 484 -22.29 12.47 18.72
C ASN A 484 -23.73 13.02 18.64
N TRP A 485 -24.41 12.85 17.50
CA TRP A 485 -25.76 13.40 17.31
C TRP A 485 -26.79 12.83 18.29
N LEU A 486 -26.71 11.53 18.63
CA LEU A 486 -27.64 10.90 19.59
C LEU A 486 -27.59 11.54 20.97
N GLU A 487 -26.40 11.88 21.43
CA GLU A 487 -26.17 12.53 22.74
C GLU A 487 -26.71 13.96 22.79
N THR A 488 -26.94 14.61 21.63
CA THR A 488 -27.47 15.97 21.56
C THR A 488 -28.99 16.03 21.64
N LEU A 489 -29.68 14.90 21.57
CA LEU A 489 -31.13 14.84 21.52
C LEU A 489 -31.75 14.95 22.94
N GLU A 490 -32.81 15.77 23.06
CA GLU A 490 -33.56 15.92 24.33
C GLU A 490 -34.34 14.66 24.72
N SER A 491 -34.68 13.80 23.73
CA SER A 491 -35.40 12.54 23.93
C SER A 491 -34.82 11.46 23.04
N ALA A 492 -34.76 10.23 23.55
CA ALA A 492 -34.24 9.09 22.80
C ALA A 492 -35.11 8.82 21.55
N PRO A 493 -34.53 8.79 20.35
CA PRO A 493 -35.27 8.43 19.14
C PRO A 493 -35.54 6.93 19.12
N GLN A 494 -36.40 6.50 18.18
CA GLN A 494 -36.53 5.09 17.88
C GLN A 494 -35.27 4.62 17.12
N ILE A 495 -34.54 3.71 17.73
CA ILE A 495 -33.34 3.11 17.14
C ILE A 495 -33.69 1.68 16.71
N ARG A 496 -33.24 1.28 15.53
CA ARG A 496 -33.23 -0.11 15.07
C ARG A 496 -31.79 -0.50 14.75
N THR A 497 -31.44 -1.74 14.96
CA THR A 497 -30.09 -2.25 14.75
C THR A 497 -30.05 -3.22 13.57
N ILE A 498 -29.11 -3.04 12.67
CA ILE A 498 -28.77 -3.99 11.61
C ILE A 498 -27.68 -4.90 12.19
N ASP A 499 -27.96 -6.20 12.28
CA ASP A 499 -27.01 -7.21 12.71
C ASP A 499 -26.19 -7.69 11.48
N VAL A 500 -25.08 -7.03 11.24
CA VAL A 500 -24.18 -7.29 10.10
C VAL A 500 -23.43 -8.60 10.31
N ALA A 501 -23.01 -8.89 11.54
CA ALA A 501 -22.34 -10.16 11.87
C ALA A 501 -23.23 -11.36 11.51
N ALA A 502 -24.52 -11.33 11.88
CA ALA A 502 -25.45 -12.39 11.51
C ALA A 502 -25.69 -12.48 9.99
N ARG A 503 -25.67 -11.36 9.25
CA ARG A 503 -25.74 -11.37 7.79
C ARG A 503 -24.53 -12.06 7.19
N ARG A 504 -23.34 -11.73 7.67
CA ARG A 504 -22.05 -12.33 7.28
C ARG A 504 -22.04 -13.83 7.54
N ASP A 505 -22.47 -14.27 8.72
CA ASP A 505 -22.55 -15.69 9.08
C ASP A 505 -23.47 -16.48 8.16
N ARG A 506 -24.58 -15.87 7.71
CA ARG A 506 -25.48 -16.45 6.72
C ARG A 506 -24.94 -16.35 5.28
N ARG A 507 -23.80 -15.73 5.06
CA ARG A 507 -23.19 -15.47 3.73
C ARG A 507 -24.17 -14.74 2.80
N GLU A 508 -24.85 -13.74 3.32
CA GLU A 508 -25.73 -12.91 2.52
C GLU A 508 -24.91 -12.09 1.50
N PRO A 509 -25.44 -11.84 0.29
CA PRO A 509 -24.76 -11.04 -0.71
C PRO A 509 -24.59 -9.57 -0.26
N LEU A 510 -23.67 -8.86 -0.88
CA LEU A 510 -23.38 -7.45 -0.63
C LEU A 510 -22.94 -7.16 0.82
N CYS A 511 -22.29 -8.12 1.47
CA CYS A 511 -21.72 -7.99 2.80
C CYS A 511 -20.20 -8.22 2.74
N CYS A 512 -19.43 -7.36 3.39
CA CYS A 512 -17.98 -7.55 3.50
C CYS A 512 -17.65 -8.73 4.43
N THR A 513 -16.56 -9.44 4.12
CA THR A 513 -16.16 -10.67 4.82
C THR A 513 -14.67 -10.62 5.20
N GLY A 514 -14.19 -11.67 5.87
CA GLY A 514 -12.78 -11.90 6.12
C GLY A 514 -12.06 -10.72 6.78
N ALA A 515 -10.94 -10.30 6.22
CA ALA A 515 -10.15 -9.20 6.74
C ALA A 515 -10.83 -7.82 6.56
N LEU A 516 -11.84 -7.71 5.71
CA LEU A 516 -12.67 -6.50 5.56
C LEU A 516 -13.97 -6.55 6.38
N ALA A 517 -14.14 -7.46 7.31
CA ALA A 517 -15.24 -7.47 8.26
C ALA A 517 -15.06 -6.38 9.32
N LEU A 518 -15.20 -5.11 8.93
CA LEU A 518 -14.92 -3.96 9.79
C LEU A 518 -16.13 -3.50 10.62
N VAL A 519 -17.34 -3.97 10.28
CA VAL A 519 -18.62 -3.57 10.89
C VAL A 519 -19.38 -4.81 11.32
N ASP A 520 -19.82 -4.87 12.58
CA ASP A 520 -20.62 -5.99 13.13
C ASP A 520 -22.08 -5.64 13.35
N HIS A 521 -22.37 -4.37 13.60
CA HIS A 521 -23.73 -3.85 13.73
C HIS A 521 -23.79 -2.39 13.29
N VAL A 522 -24.97 -1.93 12.93
CA VAL A 522 -25.26 -0.52 12.64
C VAL A 522 -26.57 -0.14 13.30
N ASP A 523 -26.53 0.83 14.20
CA ASP A 523 -27.71 1.46 14.78
C ASP A 523 -28.24 2.54 13.84
N VAL A 524 -29.53 2.50 13.56
CA VAL A 524 -30.19 3.36 12.56
C VAL A 524 -31.31 4.16 13.20
N VAL A 525 -31.32 5.46 12.94
CA VAL A 525 -32.48 6.33 13.18
C VAL A 525 -33.03 6.78 11.83
N ASP A 526 -34.14 6.18 11.41
CA ASP A 526 -34.79 6.50 10.15
C ASP A 526 -35.26 7.98 10.16
N GLY A 527 -34.91 8.73 9.13
CA GLY A 527 -35.21 10.17 9.07
C GLY A 527 -34.46 11.01 10.10
N GLY A 528 -33.49 10.44 10.84
CA GLY A 528 -32.64 11.13 11.79
C GLY A 528 -31.46 11.85 11.14
N GLY A 529 -30.53 12.29 12.01
CA GLY A 529 -29.31 12.96 11.62
C GLY A 529 -29.48 14.42 11.23
N GLN A 530 -28.36 15.05 10.94
CA GLN A 530 -28.28 16.49 10.66
C GLN A 530 -29.16 16.94 9.48
N TYR A 531 -29.40 16.05 8.52
CA TYR A 531 -30.15 16.35 7.28
C TYR A 531 -31.56 15.75 7.25
N GLY A 532 -31.96 15.03 8.29
CA GLY A 532 -33.29 14.40 8.39
C GLY A 532 -33.54 13.30 7.34
N LYS A 533 -32.49 12.67 6.80
CA LYS A 533 -32.59 11.61 5.77
C LYS A 533 -32.15 10.24 6.23
N GLY A 534 -31.57 10.16 7.42
CA GLY A 534 -31.06 8.94 8.04
C GLY A 534 -29.81 9.22 8.86
N TYR A 535 -29.70 8.56 9.98
CA TYR A 535 -28.54 8.59 10.86
C TYR A 535 -28.10 7.16 11.15
N LEU A 536 -26.80 6.90 10.99
CA LEU A 536 -26.18 5.62 11.26
C LEU A 536 -25.13 5.81 12.35
N HIS A 537 -25.07 4.87 13.28
CA HIS A 537 -24.11 4.89 14.37
C HIS A 537 -23.55 3.49 14.59
N MET A 538 -22.27 3.41 14.96
CA MET A 538 -21.60 2.15 15.26
C MET A 538 -20.54 2.38 16.30
N THR A 539 -20.40 1.44 17.21
CA THR A 539 -19.26 1.30 18.11
C THR A 539 -18.56 -0.02 17.86
N ARG A 540 -17.25 -0.06 18.00
CA ARG A 540 -16.45 -1.27 17.82
C ARG A 540 -15.31 -1.26 18.81
N ASP A 541 -15.11 -2.39 19.48
CA ASP A 541 -13.92 -2.61 20.31
C ASP A 541 -12.69 -2.77 19.41
N ILE A 542 -11.55 -2.26 19.87
CA ILE A 542 -10.26 -2.36 19.19
C ILE A 542 -9.46 -3.45 19.89
N GLU A 543 -9.19 -4.53 19.16
CA GLU A 543 -8.37 -5.63 19.66
C GLU A 543 -6.90 -5.43 19.24
N ALA A 544 -5.97 -5.53 20.20
CA ALA A 544 -4.56 -5.24 19.95
C ALA A 544 -3.87 -6.20 18.96
N ASP A 545 -4.47 -7.35 18.68
CA ASP A 545 -3.98 -8.37 17.75
C ASP A 545 -4.68 -8.35 16.38
N GLU A 546 -5.45 -7.30 16.06
CA GLU A 546 -6.04 -7.15 14.76
C GLU A 546 -4.97 -7.04 13.66
N TRP A 547 -5.22 -7.69 12.53
CA TRP A 547 -4.26 -7.90 11.44
C TRP A 547 -3.61 -6.63 10.91
N PHE A 548 -4.32 -5.51 10.86
CA PHE A 548 -3.80 -4.25 10.32
C PHE A 548 -2.72 -3.62 11.20
N PHE A 549 -2.66 -3.92 12.49
CA PHE A 549 -1.58 -3.47 13.38
C PHE A 549 -0.23 -4.14 13.07
N ASP A 550 -0.25 -5.35 12.53
CA ASP A 550 0.97 -6.02 12.03
C ASP A 550 1.47 -5.41 10.71
N CYS A 551 0.59 -4.73 9.95
CA CYS A 551 0.90 -4.15 8.66
C CYS A 551 1.15 -2.63 8.68
N HIS A 552 0.51 -1.88 9.57
CA HIS A 552 0.43 -0.42 9.49
C HIS A 552 0.70 0.28 10.84
N PHE A 553 1.95 0.61 11.16
CA PHE A 553 3.26 0.43 10.50
C PHE A 553 4.19 -0.44 11.37
N TYR A 554 5.28 -0.95 10.80
CA TYR A 554 6.31 -1.65 11.58
C TYR A 554 6.87 -0.75 12.68
N LEU A 555 6.81 -1.19 13.94
CA LEU A 555 7.19 -0.46 15.16
C LEU A 555 6.31 0.76 15.50
N ASP A 556 5.28 1.07 14.72
CA ASP A 556 4.35 2.19 14.98
C ASP A 556 2.91 1.81 14.60
N PRO A 557 2.31 0.81 15.29
CA PRO A 557 1.00 0.27 14.94
C PRO A 557 -0.10 1.30 15.14
N VAL A 558 -0.86 1.57 14.07
CA VAL A 558 -2.05 2.43 14.07
C VAL A 558 -3.06 1.88 13.07
N ILE A 559 -4.35 2.08 13.32
CA ILE A 559 -5.38 1.75 12.31
C ILE A 559 -5.15 2.61 11.06
N PRO A 560 -5.11 2.04 9.84
CA PRO A 560 -5.12 2.83 8.61
C PRO A 560 -6.32 3.77 8.57
N GLY A 561 -6.08 5.07 8.31
CA GLY A 561 -7.18 6.03 8.18
C GLY A 561 -8.17 5.66 7.08
N SER A 562 -7.67 5.02 6.03
CA SER A 562 -8.44 4.48 4.91
C SER A 562 -9.41 3.36 5.32
N LEU A 563 -9.06 2.52 6.31
CA LEU A 563 -9.97 1.52 6.88
C LEU A 563 -11.06 2.17 7.75
N GLY A 564 -10.76 3.30 8.41
CA GLY A 564 -11.80 4.11 9.06
C GLY A 564 -12.81 4.67 8.05
N VAL A 565 -12.35 5.11 6.87
CA VAL A 565 -13.23 5.52 5.76
C VAL A 565 -14.03 4.32 5.23
N GLU A 566 -13.39 3.16 5.06
CA GLU A 566 -14.05 1.93 4.62
C GLU A 566 -15.15 1.48 5.59
N SER A 567 -14.94 1.62 6.91
CA SER A 567 -15.99 1.32 7.92
C SER A 567 -17.23 2.20 7.75
N VAL A 568 -17.05 3.49 7.44
CA VAL A 568 -18.16 4.40 7.13
C VAL A 568 -18.88 3.97 5.87
N ILE A 569 -18.15 3.60 4.82
CA ILE A 569 -18.71 3.09 3.56
C ILE A 569 -19.55 1.82 3.83
N GLN A 570 -19.02 0.89 4.61
CA GLN A 570 -19.75 -0.35 4.96
C GLN A 570 -21.03 -0.05 5.74
N CYS A 571 -21.03 0.88 6.69
CA CYS A 571 -22.27 1.30 7.36
C CYS A 571 -23.33 1.81 6.38
N ILE A 572 -22.93 2.59 5.37
CA ILE A 572 -23.83 3.06 4.33
C ILE A 572 -24.31 1.90 3.44
N GLN A 573 -23.43 1.00 3.05
CA GLN A 573 -23.76 -0.18 2.23
C GLN A 573 -24.79 -1.08 2.95
N GLU A 574 -24.55 -1.40 4.22
CA GLU A 574 -25.44 -2.21 5.04
C GLU A 574 -26.83 -1.56 5.19
N TRP A 575 -26.86 -0.25 5.42
CA TRP A 575 -28.11 0.50 5.47
C TRP A 575 -28.86 0.49 4.13
N MET A 576 -28.16 0.67 2.99
CA MET A 576 -28.78 0.61 1.65
C MET A 576 -29.39 -0.75 1.35
N VAL A 577 -28.75 -1.83 1.81
CA VAL A 577 -29.27 -3.19 1.68
C VAL A 577 -30.49 -3.39 2.59
N ASP A 578 -30.41 -2.96 3.84
CA ASP A 578 -31.46 -3.09 4.85
C ASP A 578 -32.77 -2.39 4.42
N VAL A 579 -32.69 -1.15 3.92
CA VAL A 579 -33.87 -0.43 3.38
C VAL A 579 -34.33 -0.95 2.00
N GLY A 580 -33.63 -1.95 1.45
CA GLY A 580 -34.05 -2.67 0.26
C GLY A 580 -33.76 -1.98 -1.07
N MET A 581 -32.81 -1.03 -1.13
CA MET A 581 -32.43 -0.33 -2.37
C MET A 581 -31.92 -1.29 -3.46
N HIS A 582 -31.31 -2.42 -3.06
CA HIS A 582 -30.78 -3.45 -3.95
C HIS A 582 -31.85 -4.26 -4.71
N ARG A 583 -33.11 -4.29 -4.22
CA ARG A 583 -34.15 -5.22 -4.69
C ARG A 583 -34.66 -4.94 -6.11
N GLN A 584 -34.35 -3.78 -6.65
CA GLN A 584 -34.78 -3.39 -7.99
C GLN A 584 -33.93 -3.99 -9.12
N TRP A 585 -32.78 -4.58 -8.79
CA TRP A 585 -31.84 -5.16 -9.75
C TRP A 585 -31.67 -6.67 -9.55
N ARG A 586 -31.18 -7.34 -10.60
CA ARG A 586 -30.94 -8.80 -10.58
C ARG A 586 -29.55 -9.13 -10.06
N ASP A 587 -28.57 -8.29 -10.39
CA ASP A 587 -27.17 -8.42 -9.98
C ASP A 587 -26.68 -7.06 -9.42
N PRO A 588 -27.17 -6.66 -8.23
CA PRO A 588 -26.77 -5.39 -7.64
C PRO A 588 -25.30 -5.40 -7.21
N GLN A 589 -24.57 -4.32 -7.50
CA GLN A 589 -23.16 -4.17 -7.15
C GLN A 589 -22.88 -2.79 -6.57
N PHE A 590 -22.03 -2.74 -5.53
CA PHE A 590 -21.54 -1.49 -4.98
C PHE A 590 -20.36 -0.96 -5.76
N HIS A 591 -20.31 0.36 -5.91
CA HIS A 591 -19.26 1.10 -6.57
C HIS A 591 -18.99 2.43 -5.86
N ILE A 592 -17.85 3.06 -6.20
CA ILE A 592 -17.58 4.46 -5.87
C ILE A 592 -18.21 5.31 -6.97
N PRO A 593 -19.10 6.27 -6.65
CA PRO A 593 -19.76 7.07 -7.68
C PRO A 593 -18.79 8.00 -8.39
N GLU A 594 -19.02 8.20 -9.69
CA GLU A 594 -18.23 9.10 -10.52
C GLU A 594 -18.56 10.58 -10.24
N ASN A 595 -17.54 11.41 -10.27
CA ASN A 595 -17.65 12.88 -10.17
C ASN A 595 -18.32 13.39 -8.88
N VAL A 596 -18.22 12.62 -7.80
CA VAL A 596 -18.60 13.03 -6.45
C VAL A 596 -17.32 13.18 -5.63
N PRO A 597 -16.82 14.42 -5.45
CA PRO A 597 -15.64 14.64 -4.64
C PRO A 597 -15.96 14.44 -3.16
N PHE A 598 -15.04 13.82 -2.42
CA PHE A 598 -15.12 13.77 -0.97
C PHE A 598 -13.87 14.35 -0.32
N ASN A 599 -14.01 14.81 0.94
CA ASN A 599 -12.93 15.39 1.71
C ASN A 599 -12.80 14.65 3.04
N TRP A 600 -11.56 14.45 3.49
CA TRP A 600 -11.30 13.92 4.82
C TRP A 600 -10.31 14.77 5.59
N LYS A 601 -10.45 14.74 6.92
CA LYS A 601 -9.50 15.35 7.86
C LYS A 601 -9.24 14.39 8.99
N TYR A 602 -7.96 14.23 9.32
CA TYR A 602 -7.52 13.44 10.46
C TYR A 602 -6.75 14.33 11.45
N ARG A 603 -7.06 14.25 12.74
CA ARG A 603 -6.37 14.96 13.83
C ARG A 603 -6.15 14.04 15.02
N GLY A 604 -5.85 12.79 14.74
CA GLY A 604 -5.55 11.71 15.66
C GLY A 604 -5.40 10.40 14.92
N GLN A 605 -5.01 9.38 15.63
CA GLN A 605 -4.93 8.01 15.17
C GLN A 605 -5.53 7.08 16.22
N PHE A 606 -6.00 5.92 15.78
CA PHE A 606 -6.30 4.82 16.68
C PHE A 606 -5.04 3.98 16.87
N VAL A 607 -4.76 3.62 18.13
CA VAL A 607 -3.67 2.72 18.52
C VAL A 607 -4.25 1.48 19.20
N PRO A 608 -3.46 0.38 19.33
CA PRO A 608 -3.95 -0.88 19.94
C PRO A 608 -4.60 -0.74 21.32
N ASP A 609 -4.21 0.26 22.10
CA ASP A 609 -4.66 0.46 23.48
C ASP A 609 -5.83 1.46 23.60
N ASP A 610 -6.41 1.96 22.50
CA ASP A 610 -7.49 2.97 22.57
C ASP A 610 -8.85 2.41 23.02
N GLY A 611 -9.00 1.08 23.14
CA GLY A 611 -10.19 0.42 23.68
C GLY A 611 -11.32 0.29 22.67
N HIS A 612 -11.90 1.38 22.19
CA HIS A 612 -12.97 1.34 21.21
C HIS A 612 -12.91 2.52 20.22
N CYS A 613 -13.53 2.34 19.08
CA CYS A 613 -13.85 3.41 18.15
C CYS A 613 -15.37 3.59 18.05
N GLU A 614 -15.78 4.81 17.80
CA GLU A 614 -17.16 5.19 17.56
C GLU A 614 -17.24 5.95 16.25
N LEU A 615 -18.26 5.70 15.45
CA LEU A 615 -18.53 6.46 14.24
C LEU A 615 -20.00 6.84 14.11
N GLU A 616 -20.24 8.00 13.50
CA GLU A 616 -21.56 8.41 13.07
C GLU A 616 -21.58 8.80 11.59
N VAL A 617 -22.72 8.58 10.95
CA VAL A 617 -22.96 8.94 9.54
C VAL A 617 -24.28 9.69 9.45
N HIS A 618 -24.25 10.86 8.80
CA HIS A 618 -25.44 11.66 8.49
C HIS A 618 -25.74 11.56 7.01
N VAL A 619 -26.79 10.83 6.63
CA VAL A 619 -27.21 10.75 5.23
C VAL A 619 -27.65 12.12 4.74
N LYS A 620 -26.88 12.68 3.79
CA LYS A 620 -27.03 14.03 3.29
C LYS A 620 -27.90 14.12 2.05
N ASP A 621 -27.72 13.17 1.14
CA ASP A 621 -28.45 13.13 -0.11
C ASP A 621 -28.61 11.69 -0.64
N ILE A 622 -29.75 11.44 -1.30
CA ILE A 622 -30.06 10.19 -1.96
C ILE A 622 -30.48 10.52 -3.39
N ARG A 623 -29.68 10.12 -4.36
CA ARG A 623 -29.90 10.40 -5.79
C ARG A 623 -30.25 9.09 -6.50
N THR A 624 -31.53 8.96 -6.85
CA THR A 624 -32.02 7.81 -7.60
C THR A 624 -32.00 8.12 -9.10
N GLN A 625 -31.37 7.26 -9.87
CA GLN A 625 -31.31 7.26 -11.33
C GLN A 625 -31.98 5.99 -11.87
N ALA A 626 -32.09 5.86 -13.19
CA ALA A 626 -32.72 4.70 -13.79
C ALA A 626 -31.94 3.38 -13.51
N ASP A 627 -30.63 3.46 -13.42
CA ASP A 627 -29.69 2.34 -13.31
C ASP A 627 -28.84 2.36 -12.04
N SER A 628 -29.03 3.35 -11.17
CA SER A 628 -28.25 3.46 -9.93
C SER A 628 -28.95 4.26 -8.83
N VAL A 629 -28.50 4.04 -7.59
CA VAL A 629 -28.80 4.88 -6.43
C VAL A 629 -27.47 5.29 -5.80
N VAL A 630 -27.29 6.60 -5.62
CA VAL A 630 -26.11 7.17 -4.96
C VAL A 630 -26.54 7.77 -3.62
N VAL A 631 -25.90 7.34 -2.55
CA VAL A 631 -26.02 7.92 -1.21
C VAL A 631 -24.79 8.77 -0.94
N VAL A 632 -25.01 10.02 -0.50
CA VAL A 632 -23.97 10.95 -0.08
C VAL A 632 -24.16 11.25 1.40
N ALA A 633 -23.08 11.26 2.18
CA ALA A 633 -23.14 11.45 3.62
C ALA A 633 -21.95 12.25 4.15
N ASP A 634 -22.11 12.82 5.34
CA ASP A 634 -21.03 13.33 6.17
C ASP A 634 -20.85 12.38 7.37
N ALA A 635 -19.61 12.20 7.84
CA ALA A 635 -19.32 11.28 8.93
C ALA A 635 -18.24 11.81 9.86
N SER A 636 -18.23 11.29 11.08
CA SER A 636 -17.18 11.56 12.08
C SER A 636 -16.81 10.26 12.80
N LEU A 637 -15.55 10.17 13.24
CA LEU A 637 -15.07 9.08 14.09
C LEU A 637 -14.41 9.62 15.36
N TRP A 638 -14.66 8.92 16.48
CA TRP A 638 -14.10 9.21 17.79
C TRP A 638 -13.28 8.04 18.31
N LYS A 639 -12.21 8.34 18.98
CA LYS A 639 -11.63 7.52 20.02
C LYS A 639 -12.10 8.04 21.39
N PRO A 640 -11.95 7.31 22.51
CA PRO A 640 -12.50 7.73 23.78
C PRO A 640 -12.26 9.21 24.09
N GLY A 641 -13.35 9.98 24.13
CA GLY A 641 -13.35 11.41 24.46
C GLY A 641 -12.85 12.38 23.39
N LEU A 642 -12.47 11.92 22.20
CA LEU A 642 -11.83 12.76 21.19
C LEU A 642 -12.30 12.45 19.76
N ARG A 643 -12.93 13.43 19.10
CA ARG A 643 -13.25 13.32 17.67
C ARG A 643 -11.99 13.53 16.83
N ILE A 644 -11.64 12.53 16.05
CA ILE A 644 -10.36 12.52 15.32
C ILE A 644 -10.51 12.49 13.79
N TYR A 645 -11.64 11.99 13.23
CA TYR A 645 -11.90 12.01 11.81
C TYR A 645 -13.15 12.80 11.48
N GLU A 646 -13.10 13.50 10.33
CA GLU A 646 -14.22 14.18 9.70
C GLU A 646 -14.20 13.82 8.21
N LEU A 647 -15.31 13.30 7.70
CA LEU A 647 -15.52 12.98 6.30
C LEU A 647 -16.68 13.83 5.78
N ILE A 648 -16.48 14.50 4.66
CA ILE A 648 -17.50 15.35 4.04
C ILE A 648 -17.75 14.84 2.62
N ASP A 649 -19.04 14.62 2.29
CA ASP A 649 -19.50 14.14 1.00
C ASP A 649 -19.01 12.73 0.64
N ILE A 650 -18.73 11.87 1.66
CA ILE A 650 -18.46 10.46 1.39
C ILE A 650 -19.67 9.82 0.71
N SER A 651 -19.45 8.97 -0.30
CA SER A 651 -20.53 8.50 -1.13
C SER A 651 -20.38 7.05 -1.55
N VAL A 652 -21.53 6.38 -1.72
CA VAL A 652 -21.65 4.97 -2.15
C VAL A 652 -22.66 4.91 -3.27
N GLU A 653 -22.35 4.22 -4.35
CA GLU A 653 -23.25 3.91 -5.45
C GLU A 653 -23.64 2.43 -5.42
N LEU A 654 -24.92 2.14 -5.56
CA LEU A 654 -25.47 0.81 -5.78
C LEU A 654 -26.16 0.80 -7.14
N ARG A 655 -25.82 -0.18 -7.99
CA ARG A 655 -26.36 -0.28 -9.36
C ARG A 655 -26.43 -1.71 -9.85
N GLU A 656 -27.12 -1.94 -11.00
CA GLU A 656 -27.05 -3.19 -11.73
C GLU A 656 -25.63 -3.46 -12.22
N GLY A 657 -25.14 -4.68 -12.01
CA GLY A 657 -23.87 -5.16 -12.58
C GLY A 657 -23.92 -5.16 -14.12
N ILE A 658 -22.77 -5.01 -14.76
CA ILE A 658 -22.64 -4.94 -16.23
C ILE A 658 -22.46 -6.35 -16.80
#